data_c2ba89df9b004e70c9cf16f6025e7cf2
#
_entry.id   c2ba89df9b004e70c9cf16f6025e7cf2
#
_cell.length_a   1.000
_cell.length_b   1.000
_cell.length_c   1.000
_cell.angle_alpha   90.00
_cell.angle_beta   90.00
_cell.angle_gamma   90.00
#
_symmetry.space_group_name_H-M   'P 1'
#
loop_
_entity.id
_entity.type
_entity.pdbx_description
1 polymer ?
#
loop_
_entity_poly.entity_id
_entity_poly.type
_entity_poly.pdbx_seq_one_letter_code
_entity_poly.pdbx_strand_id
1 'polypeptide(L)'
;MKTKHIFLSVLIASTGFAFTACDDYLDEIPEASISPEVYFTEATHIQASADNLYSDILPSHGTGNTYGIYKDDATTDNQIEVTAPNRFTSTLWKVDNAETSNWNFDNIYKINFVLSNVLPKFGDNNADGNDLSGNANTINGDLNSIKHYIGELFFLRACEYFKRYQLFGDFPIIIYPLPDDKEALSEASKRSPRNEVARFILSDLDKAITLLKAKDMPTTRINADAAILLKSRVALFEGTWLKYFKNTAFVPNGDGWPGKAKDYNSTYQYPSGNIDSEIDYFLEIAMTASKDIAERYKNRLTENTGVLQQSTNEAANPYFDMFAQEDLSSVDEVLLWRRYAYNLVHHNVNVYASWGNNGVGVTRSFVNNFLMADGTPVYTHGDYMNGDGYYMGDKTIHDVLQNRDSRLVIFLKEPGQHNILIKDVVGETANVEETYPLITITDGARRYVTGYALRKGGAFHQKYYSNSKGYTASIAYRATEALLNYMEASYEKNGTLDGAATEYWKIIRRRSHVDEDFQKTIALTDMSKEAENDWGAYSGGKLIDATLYNIRRERRCEFMADGLRYMDLCRWRAMDQLIEQPYIPEGFHLWNTPMQTWYADLLYDGSDASNVSSPNVSEYLRPYQKNSKQTCYNGFTWRMAHYLHPIMVKQFLITAPDNKTVENSPIYQNPYWPIVPDMPAEK
;
A
#
# COMPACT_ATOMS: atom_id res chain seq x y z
N MET A 1 14.00 18.81 -81.47
CA MET A 1 13.25 19.51 -82.57
C MET A 1 12.03 20.11 -81.88
N LYS A 2 12.06 21.44 -81.75
CA LYS A 2 11.23 22.42 -82.40
C LYS A 2 9.71 22.17 -82.12
N THR A 3 8.89 23.05 -81.72
CA THR A 3 8.79 24.53 -81.63
C THR A 3 7.49 24.93 -80.98
N LYS A 4 7.51 25.95 -80.22
CA LYS A 4 6.94 27.30 -80.24
C LYS A 4 5.51 27.49 -79.78
N HIS A 5 5.42 28.31 -78.77
CA HIS A 5 4.55 29.46 -78.47
C HIS A 5 3.24 29.64 -79.22
N ILE A 6 2.18 30.05 -78.50
CA ILE A 6 1.48 31.31 -78.73
C ILE A 6 0.74 31.75 -77.49
N PHE A 7 0.94 33.00 -77.02
CA PHE A 7 0.18 33.82 -76.12
C PHE A 7 -1.19 34.17 -76.68
N LEU A 8 -2.22 34.21 -75.88
CA LEU A 8 -3.24 35.24 -76.09
C LEU A 8 -3.89 35.58 -74.73
N SER A 9 -3.69 36.82 -74.33
CA SER A 9 -4.37 37.53 -73.25
C SER A 9 -5.75 37.97 -73.70
N VAL A 10 -6.79 37.81 -72.92
CA VAL A 10 -8.00 38.61 -72.91
C VAL A 10 -8.39 39.01 -71.55
N LEU A 11 -8.62 40.25 -71.39
CA LEU A 11 -8.82 41.13 -70.26
C LEU A 11 -10.31 41.20 -69.85
N ILE A 12 -10.59 41.31 -68.56
CA ILE A 12 -11.67 42.04 -67.92
C ILE A 12 -13.09 41.45 -67.91
N ALA A 13 -13.60 41.13 -66.70
CA ALA A 13 -14.77 41.80 -66.18
C ALA A 13 -14.84 41.54 -64.64
N SER A 14 -14.65 42.61 -63.90
CA SER A 14 -14.89 42.71 -62.46
C SER A 14 -16.35 42.55 -62.15
N THR A 15 -16.70 41.52 -61.40
CA THR A 15 -17.94 41.51 -60.55
C THR A 15 -17.53 41.03 -59.18
N GLY A 16 -17.64 41.93 -58.22
CA GLY A 16 -17.42 41.63 -56.80
C GLY A 16 -18.45 40.62 -56.30
N PHE A 17 -17.95 39.46 -55.90
CA PHE A 17 -18.64 38.59 -54.94
C PHE A 17 -18.08 38.88 -53.57
N ALA A 18 -18.92 39.47 -52.73
CA ALA A 18 -18.68 39.50 -51.30
C ALA A 18 -18.62 38.04 -50.83
N PHE A 19 -17.44 37.56 -50.44
CA PHE A 19 -17.32 36.38 -49.63
C PHE A 19 -17.86 36.75 -48.25
N THR A 20 -19.11 36.41 -47.98
CA THR A 20 -19.51 36.15 -46.62
C THR A 20 -18.78 34.91 -46.21
N ALA A 21 -17.71 35.06 -45.45
CA ALA A 21 -17.08 33.97 -44.76
C ALA A 21 -18.15 33.33 -43.87
N CYS A 22 -18.49 32.09 -44.14
CA CYS A 22 -19.24 31.27 -43.17
C CYS A 22 -18.29 30.99 -42.03
N ASP A 23 -18.36 31.77 -40.99
CA ASP A 23 -17.71 31.46 -39.70
C ASP A 23 -18.22 30.14 -39.12
N ASP A 24 -19.40 29.68 -39.52
CA ASP A 24 -20.03 28.42 -39.05
C ASP A 24 -19.36 27.13 -39.60
N TYR A 25 -18.53 27.17 -40.62
CA TYR A 25 -17.95 25.94 -41.23
C TYR A 25 -16.67 25.45 -40.51
N LEU A 26 -16.08 26.30 -39.68
CA LEU A 26 -14.90 25.95 -38.89
C LEU A 26 -15.24 25.48 -37.47
N ASP A 27 -16.47 25.69 -37.04
CA ASP A 27 -16.98 25.27 -35.71
C ASP A 27 -17.78 23.95 -35.76
N GLU A 28 -17.91 23.28 -36.89
CA GLU A 28 -18.42 21.91 -36.91
C GLU A 28 -17.42 20.98 -36.30
N ILE A 29 -17.80 20.48 -35.11
CA ILE A 29 -17.12 19.37 -34.44
C ILE A 29 -17.11 18.18 -35.40
N PRO A 30 -15.94 17.57 -35.75
CA PRO A 30 -15.90 16.41 -36.62
C PRO A 30 -16.92 15.35 -36.14
N GLU A 31 -17.79 14.86 -37.04
CA GLU A 31 -18.80 13.83 -36.70
C GLU A 31 -18.21 12.54 -36.06
N ALA A 32 -16.89 12.37 -36.10
CA ALA A 32 -16.14 11.28 -35.51
C ALA A 32 -15.60 11.57 -34.08
N SER A 33 -15.74 12.79 -33.55
CA SER A 33 -15.33 13.12 -32.17
C SER A 33 -16.54 13.44 -31.31
N ILE A 34 -16.85 12.54 -30.39
CA ILE A 34 -17.87 12.79 -29.35
C ILE A 34 -17.28 13.81 -28.37
N SER A 35 -17.84 15.03 -28.33
CA SER A 35 -17.39 16.01 -27.34
C SER A 35 -17.83 15.62 -25.91
N PRO A 36 -17.09 16.02 -24.88
CA PRO A 36 -17.44 15.72 -23.49
C PRO A 36 -18.84 16.19 -23.10
N GLU A 37 -19.30 17.32 -23.68
CA GLU A 37 -20.63 17.88 -23.44
C GLU A 37 -21.75 16.95 -23.92
N VAL A 38 -21.52 16.20 -24.97
CA VAL A 38 -22.48 15.23 -25.53
C VAL A 38 -22.31 13.86 -24.92
N TYR A 39 -21.08 13.49 -24.48
CA TYR A 39 -20.77 12.14 -23.99
C TYR A 39 -21.43 11.83 -22.65
N PHE A 40 -21.29 12.69 -21.63
CA PHE A 40 -21.75 12.39 -20.26
C PHE A 40 -23.25 12.64 -20.07
N THR A 41 -24.10 11.98 -20.87
CA THR A 41 -25.56 12.11 -20.83
C THR A 41 -26.27 10.87 -20.27
N GLU A 42 -25.52 9.77 -20.07
CA GLU A 42 -26.06 8.49 -19.60
C GLU A 42 -25.29 8.00 -18.36
N ALA A 43 -25.97 7.33 -17.43
CA ALA A 43 -25.36 6.70 -16.24
C ALA A 43 -24.22 5.73 -16.61
N THR A 44 -24.37 5.02 -17.72
CA THR A 44 -23.38 4.05 -18.24
C THR A 44 -22.07 4.71 -18.67
N HIS A 45 -22.08 5.97 -19.10
CA HIS A 45 -20.87 6.71 -19.45
C HIS A 45 -20.03 7.04 -18.20
N ILE A 46 -20.69 7.39 -17.09
CA ILE A 46 -20.03 7.63 -15.81
C ILE A 46 -19.45 6.33 -15.27
N GLN A 47 -20.25 5.25 -15.32
CA GLN A 47 -19.80 3.90 -14.92
C GLN A 47 -18.55 3.48 -15.68
N ALA A 48 -18.55 3.55 -17.01
CA ALA A 48 -17.40 3.16 -17.85
C ALA A 48 -16.15 3.98 -17.51
N SER A 49 -16.30 5.26 -17.19
CA SER A 49 -15.20 6.12 -16.80
C SER A 49 -14.61 5.72 -15.44
N ALA A 50 -15.45 5.37 -14.46
CA ALA A 50 -15.00 4.85 -13.17
C ALA A 50 -14.33 3.48 -13.33
N ASP A 51 -14.93 2.56 -14.09
CA ASP A 51 -14.42 1.20 -14.31
C ASP A 51 -13.00 1.20 -14.90
N ASN A 52 -12.70 2.12 -15.81
CA ASN A 52 -11.37 2.27 -16.41
C ASN A 52 -10.28 2.66 -15.40
N LEU A 53 -10.64 3.26 -14.27
CA LEU A 53 -9.69 3.72 -13.25
C LEU A 53 -9.44 2.68 -12.15
N TYR A 54 -10.29 1.68 -12.02
CA TYR A 54 -10.19 0.67 -10.95
C TYR A 54 -8.84 -0.05 -10.95
N SER A 55 -8.37 -0.51 -12.12
CA SER A 55 -7.12 -1.25 -12.23
C SER A 55 -5.86 -0.42 -11.94
N ASP A 56 -5.95 0.90 -12.14
CA ASP A 56 -4.82 1.81 -11.97
C ASP A 56 -4.69 2.32 -10.52
N ILE A 57 -5.83 2.38 -9.81
CA ILE A 57 -5.92 3.07 -8.52
C ILE A 57 -6.09 2.11 -7.35
N LEU A 58 -6.95 1.09 -7.47
CA LEU A 58 -7.27 0.18 -6.36
C LEU A 58 -6.15 -0.84 -6.11
N PRO A 59 -5.86 -1.18 -4.85
CA PRO A 59 -4.94 -2.26 -4.51
C PRO A 59 -5.39 -3.58 -5.14
N SER A 60 -4.46 -4.31 -5.75
CA SER A 60 -4.74 -5.63 -6.31
C SER A 60 -3.45 -6.41 -6.59
N HIS A 61 -3.58 -7.71 -6.89
CA HIS A 61 -2.44 -8.52 -7.34
C HIS A 61 -1.82 -8.06 -8.67
N GLY A 62 -2.47 -7.12 -9.39
CA GLY A 62 -2.06 -6.75 -10.74
C GLY A 62 -2.28 -7.91 -11.73
N THR A 63 -1.59 -7.87 -12.86
CA THR A 63 -1.63 -8.91 -13.91
C THR A 63 -0.25 -9.41 -14.31
N GLY A 64 0.78 -8.97 -13.57
CA GLY A 64 2.18 -9.23 -13.86
C GLY A 64 2.69 -10.57 -13.32
N ASN A 65 3.94 -10.88 -13.67
CA ASN A 65 4.67 -12.03 -13.16
C ASN A 65 5.27 -11.69 -11.78
N THR A 66 4.42 -11.58 -10.78
CA THR A 66 4.74 -11.16 -9.41
C THR A 66 3.90 -11.91 -8.39
N TYR A 67 4.34 -11.90 -7.12
CA TYR A 67 3.55 -12.40 -5.98
C TYR A 67 2.41 -11.45 -5.56
N GLY A 68 2.11 -10.43 -6.37
CA GLY A 68 1.03 -9.48 -6.15
C GLY A 68 1.25 -8.65 -4.89
N ILE A 69 0.17 -8.28 -4.21
CA ILE A 69 0.22 -7.47 -2.97
C ILE A 69 1.01 -8.16 -1.84
N TYR A 70 1.14 -9.48 -1.86
CA TYR A 70 1.83 -10.22 -0.80
C TYR A 70 3.35 -10.01 -0.79
N LYS A 71 3.90 -9.29 -1.78
CA LYS A 71 5.29 -8.88 -1.81
C LYS A 71 5.50 -7.41 -1.40
N ASP A 72 4.46 -6.63 -1.16
CA ASP A 72 4.58 -5.19 -0.94
C ASP A 72 5.27 -4.83 0.39
N ASP A 73 5.31 -5.76 1.36
CA ASP A 73 6.11 -5.63 2.58
C ASP A 73 7.60 -5.96 2.40
N ALA A 74 8.06 -6.30 1.19
CA ALA A 74 9.42 -6.78 0.90
C ALA A 74 10.56 -5.77 1.17
N THR A 75 10.23 -4.54 1.52
CA THR A 75 11.17 -3.48 1.89
C THR A 75 10.95 -2.99 3.32
N THR A 76 10.63 -3.89 4.22
CA THR A 76 10.38 -3.61 5.65
C THR A 76 11.09 -4.65 6.53
N ASP A 77 10.85 -4.59 7.83
CA ASP A 77 11.27 -5.63 8.78
C ASP A 77 10.43 -6.91 8.72
N ASN A 78 9.34 -6.95 7.92
CA ASN A 78 8.53 -8.16 7.70
C ASN A 78 9.14 -9.09 6.65
N GLN A 79 9.57 -8.52 5.53
CA GLN A 79 10.02 -9.27 4.37
C GLN A 79 11.20 -8.56 3.68
N ILE A 80 12.08 -9.35 3.04
CA ILE A 80 13.21 -8.83 2.24
C ILE A 80 13.26 -9.52 0.88
N GLU A 81 13.81 -8.81 -0.10
CA GLU A 81 14.05 -9.31 -1.45
C GLU A 81 15.48 -9.87 -1.62
N VAL A 82 15.71 -10.56 -2.75
CA VAL A 82 17.07 -11.01 -3.17
C VAL A 82 18.06 -9.84 -3.22
N THR A 83 17.61 -8.67 -3.66
CA THR A 83 18.43 -7.44 -3.74
C THR A 83 17.96 -6.44 -2.68
N ALA A 84 18.91 -5.94 -1.90
CA ALA A 84 18.59 -4.94 -0.88
C ALA A 84 18.08 -3.62 -1.53
N PRO A 85 17.03 -3.00 -0.97
CA PRO A 85 16.49 -1.76 -1.52
C PRO A 85 17.41 -0.55 -1.25
N ASN A 86 17.52 0.35 -2.24
CA ASN A 86 18.37 1.53 -2.16
C ASN A 86 18.06 2.47 -0.99
N ARG A 87 16.79 2.50 -0.54
CA ARG A 87 16.37 3.40 0.56
C ARG A 87 17.02 3.09 1.91
N PHE A 88 17.54 1.88 2.09
CA PHE A 88 18.24 1.48 3.31
C PHE A 88 19.76 1.62 3.22
N THR A 89 20.25 2.38 2.24
CA THR A 89 21.64 2.80 2.16
C THR A 89 21.72 4.32 2.09
N SER A 90 22.63 4.91 2.84
CA SER A 90 22.73 6.37 2.97
C SER A 90 23.05 7.11 1.68
N THR A 91 23.50 6.43 0.63
CA THR A 91 24.02 7.06 -0.60
C THR A 91 23.39 6.57 -1.89
N LEU A 92 22.59 5.49 -1.88
CA LEU A 92 22.07 4.89 -3.10
C LEU A 92 20.70 5.45 -3.53
N TRP A 93 19.90 5.93 -2.60
CA TRP A 93 18.67 6.63 -2.97
C TRP A 93 18.99 8.11 -3.20
N LYS A 94 18.76 8.56 -4.42
CA LYS A 94 19.17 9.87 -4.91
C LYS A 94 18.00 10.60 -5.55
N VAL A 95 18.12 11.93 -5.67
CA VAL A 95 17.17 12.74 -6.44
C VAL A 95 17.30 12.38 -7.91
N ASP A 96 16.23 11.95 -8.53
CA ASP A 96 16.19 11.59 -9.94
C ASP A 96 16.07 12.83 -10.84
N ASN A 97 16.56 12.71 -12.06
CA ASN A 97 16.39 13.70 -13.14
C ASN A 97 15.45 13.21 -14.25
N ALA A 98 14.82 12.02 -14.06
CA ALA A 98 13.94 11.42 -15.06
C ALA A 98 12.70 12.28 -15.37
N GLU A 99 12.05 12.03 -16.50
CA GLU A 99 10.85 12.77 -16.91
C GLU A 99 9.58 12.27 -16.24
N THR A 100 9.57 11.01 -15.84
CA THR A 100 8.40 10.34 -15.22
C THR A 100 8.68 9.96 -13.78
N SER A 101 7.79 10.28 -12.87
CA SER A 101 7.89 9.92 -11.48
C SER A 101 6.53 9.68 -10.84
N ASN A 102 6.57 9.34 -9.57
CA ASN A 102 5.38 9.32 -8.72
C ASN A 102 4.77 10.73 -8.51
N TRP A 103 5.51 11.81 -8.81
CA TRP A 103 4.99 13.17 -8.86
C TRP A 103 4.29 13.40 -10.21
N ASN A 104 3.09 12.88 -10.36
CA ASN A 104 2.24 13.04 -11.53
C ASN A 104 0.77 13.19 -11.14
N PHE A 105 -0.04 13.73 -12.05
CA PHE A 105 -1.44 14.06 -11.82
C PHE A 105 -2.37 13.36 -12.83
N ASP A 106 -1.89 12.36 -13.57
CA ASP A 106 -2.63 11.74 -14.68
C ASP A 106 -4.00 11.23 -14.29
N ASN A 107 -4.10 10.43 -13.21
CA ASN A 107 -5.37 9.91 -12.75
C ASN A 107 -6.22 11.00 -12.08
N ILE A 108 -5.60 11.95 -11.38
CA ILE A 108 -6.30 13.12 -10.81
C ILE A 108 -6.94 13.93 -11.94
N TYR A 109 -6.20 14.19 -13.02
CA TYR A 109 -6.72 14.88 -14.20
C TYR A 109 -7.90 14.15 -14.82
N LYS A 110 -7.78 12.83 -15.07
CA LYS A 110 -8.87 12.00 -15.62
C LYS A 110 -10.14 12.09 -14.77
N ILE A 111 -9.99 11.95 -13.45
CA ILE A 111 -11.13 12.02 -12.53
C ILE A 111 -11.75 13.42 -12.52
N ASN A 112 -10.92 14.46 -12.42
CA ASN A 112 -11.40 15.85 -12.45
C ASN A 112 -12.09 16.18 -13.76
N PHE A 113 -11.59 15.69 -14.90
CA PHE A 113 -12.23 15.85 -16.20
C PHE A 113 -13.66 15.26 -16.21
N VAL A 114 -13.82 14.03 -15.68
CA VAL A 114 -15.16 13.41 -15.60
C VAL A 114 -16.06 14.20 -14.66
N LEU A 115 -15.59 14.50 -13.45
CA LEU A 115 -16.37 15.23 -12.45
C LEU A 115 -16.81 16.61 -12.95
N SER A 116 -15.93 17.38 -13.61
CA SER A 116 -16.24 18.71 -14.15
C SER A 116 -17.30 18.68 -15.26
N ASN A 117 -17.43 17.56 -15.99
CA ASN A 117 -18.45 17.40 -17.03
C ASN A 117 -19.76 16.78 -16.49
N VAL A 118 -19.70 16.03 -15.40
CA VAL A 118 -20.85 15.32 -14.83
C VAL A 118 -21.58 16.15 -13.78
N LEU A 119 -20.88 16.81 -12.86
CA LEU A 119 -21.49 17.51 -11.74
C LEU A 119 -22.46 18.62 -12.17
N PRO A 120 -22.19 19.46 -13.18
CA PRO A 120 -23.17 20.45 -13.67
C PRO A 120 -24.44 19.80 -14.20
N LYS A 121 -24.34 18.68 -14.90
CA LYS A 121 -25.49 17.92 -15.40
C LYS A 121 -26.26 17.19 -14.29
N PHE A 122 -25.56 16.83 -13.22
CA PHE A 122 -26.16 16.25 -12.03
C PHE A 122 -26.93 17.29 -11.18
N GLY A 123 -26.61 18.58 -11.37
CA GLY A 123 -27.27 19.72 -10.72
C GLY A 123 -26.37 20.54 -9.80
N ASP A 124 -25.09 20.22 -9.71
CA ASP A 124 -24.09 21.02 -9.00
C ASP A 124 -23.49 22.08 -9.94
N ASN A 125 -24.09 23.25 -9.98
CA ASN A 125 -23.74 24.32 -10.91
C ASN A 125 -22.28 24.80 -10.81
N ASN A 126 -21.65 24.63 -9.63
CA ASN A 126 -20.26 25.04 -9.40
C ASN A 126 -19.26 23.93 -9.72
N ALA A 127 -19.73 22.72 -9.99
CA ALA A 127 -18.91 21.51 -10.22
C ALA A 127 -17.89 21.22 -9.11
N ASP A 128 -18.15 21.67 -7.88
CA ASP A 128 -17.26 21.53 -6.72
C ASP A 128 -17.67 20.35 -5.81
N GLY A 129 -18.77 19.69 -6.11
CA GLY A 129 -19.31 18.58 -5.32
C GLY A 129 -20.04 19.04 -4.04
N ASN A 130 -20.55 20.26 -3.97
CA ASN A 130 -21.29 20.75 -2.81
C ASN A 130 -22.79 20.49 -2.90
N ASP A 131 -23.38 20.44 -4.11
CA ASP A 131 -24.77 20.00 -4.31
C ASP A 131 -24.83 18.57 -4.85
N LEU A 132 -24.88 17.60 -3.96
CA LEU A 132 -25.00 16.18 -4.27
C LEU A 132 -26.43 15.64 -4.17
N SER A 133 -27.45 16.52 -4.14
CA SER A 133 -28.84 16.13 -4.04
C SER A 133 -29.36 15.40 -5.28
N GLY A 134 -28.89 15.80 -6.46
CA GLY A 134 -29.37 15.33 -7.76
C GLY A 134 -30.78 15.84 -8.12
N ASN A 135 -31.30 16.89 -7.42
CA ASN A 135 -32.63 17.43 -7.67
C ASN A 135 -32.81 18.05 -9.07
N ALA A 136 -31.70 18.57 -9.63
CA ALA A 136 -31.68 19.15 -10.98
C ALA A 136 -30.98 18.23 -12.00
N ASN A 137 -30.85 16.93 -11.70
CA ASN A 137 -30.17 15.96 -12.57
C ASN A 137 -30.84 15.90 -13.96
N THR A 138 -29.99 15.99 -14.99
CA THR A 138 -30.38 15.85 -16.41
C THR A 138 -29.77 14.62 -17.08
N ILE A 139 -28.99 13.83 -16.33
CA ILE A 139 -28.35 12.59 -16.82
C ILE A 139 -29.41 11.49 -16.86
N ASN A 140 -29.51 10.78 -17.99
CA ASN A 140 -30.42 9.67 -18.16
C ASN A 140 -29.98 8.43 -17.35
N GLY A 141 -30.96 7.72 -16.79
CA GLY A 141 -30.75 6.50 -16.04
C GLY A 141 -31.31 6.54 -14.62
N ASP A 142 -31.06 5.50 -13.86
CA ASP A 142 -31.45 5.42 -12.45
C ASP A 142 -30.65 6.40 -11.60
N LEU A 143 -31.31 7.33 -10.93
CA LEU A 143 -30.66 8.38 -10.13
C LEU A 143 -29.74 7.80 -9.04
N ASN A 144 -30.12 6.68 -8.42
CA ASN A 144 -29.28 6.05 -7.38
C ASN A 144 -28.02 5.44 -7.99
N SER A 145 -28.08 4.91 -9.20
CA SER A 145 -26.90 4.46 -9.96
C SER A 145 -25.99 5.63 -10.34
N ILE A 146 -26.58 6.75 -10.80
CA ILE A 146 -25.81 7.97 -11.11
C ILE A 146 -25.07 8.47 -9.86
N LYS A 147 -25.76 8.58 -8.72
CA LYS A 147 -25.16 8.92 -7.43
C LYS A 147 -24.02 8.00 -7.09
N HIS A 148 -24.24 6.70 -7.21
CA HIS A 148 -23.22 5.69 -6.91
C HIS A 148 -21.94 5.88 -7.75
N TYR A 149 -22.06 6.02 -9.07
CA TYR A 149 -20.90 6.18 -9.95
C TYR A 149 -20.16 7.51 -9.75
N ILE A 150 -20.86 8.59 -9.40
CA ILE A 150 -20.22 9.85 -8.97
C ILE A 150 -19.47 9.63 -7.64
N GLY A 151 -20.08 8.89 -6.71
CA GLY A 151 -19.44 8.52 -5.44
C GLY A 151 -18.15 7.71 -5.62
N GLU A 152 -18.13 6.79 -6.60
CA GLU A 152 -16.91 6.05 -6.96
C GLU A 152 -15.78 6.97 -7.45
N LEU A 153 -16.11 8.00 -8.25
CA LEU A 153 -15.10 8.97 -8.72
C LEU A 153 -14.50 9.78 -7.57
N PHE A 154 -15.30 10.22 -6.59
CA PHE A 154 -14.76 10.86 -5.39
C PHE A 154 -13.90 9.93 -4.56
N PHE A 155 -14.30 8.67 -4.40
CA PHE A 155 -13.48 7.66 -3.73
C PHE A 155 -12.14 7.43 -4.44
N LEU A 156 -12.15 7.29 -5.76
CA LEU A 156 -10.94 7.09 -6.56
C LEU A 156 -10.01 8.31 -6.49
N ARG A 157 -10.56 9.54 -6.47
CA ARG A 157 -9.75 10.75 -6.27
C ARG A 157 -9.11 10.77 -4.89
N ALA A 158 -9.86 10.41 -3.85
CA ALA A 158 -9.34 10.27 -2.50
C ALA A 158 -8.20 9.23 -2.43
N CYS A 159 -8.33 8.07 -3.08
CA CYS A 159 -7.26 7.06 -3.16
C CYS A 159 -5.99 7.59 -3.83
N GLU A 160 -6.13 8.29 -4.99
CA GLU A 160 -4.97 8.87 -5.69
C GLU A 160 -4.28 9.96 -4.86
N TYR A 161 -5.05 10.83 -4.23
CA TYR A 161 -4.48 11.84 -3.33
C TYR A 161 -3.81 11.20 -2.12
N PHE A 162 -4.40 10.17 -1.52
CA PHE A 162 -3.81 9.47 -0.39
C PHE A 162 -2.48 8.82 -0.76
N LYS A 163 -2.39 8.20 -1.92
CA LYS A 163 -1.14 7.63 -2.46
C LYS A 163 -0.05 8.70 -2.63
N ARG A 164 -0.37 9.86 -3.23
CA ARG A 164 0.58 10.97 -3.41
C ARG A 164 0.98 11.60 -2.10
N TYR A 165 0.03 11.82 -1.23
CA TYR A 165 0.21 12.36 0.10
C TYR A 165 1.13 11.48 0.97
N GLN A 166 0.98 10.17 0.94
CA GLN A 166 1.88 9.25 1.64
C GLN A 166 3.33 9.36 1.17
N LEU A 167 3.55 9.62 -0.12
CA LEU A 167 4.88 9.73 -0.71
C LEU A 167 5.52 11.11 -0.51
N PHE A 168 4.73 12.18 -0.56
CA PHE A 168 5.25 13.54 -0.65
C PHE A 168 4.86 14.46 0.52
N GLY A 169 3.90 14.07 1.35
CA GLY A 169 3.36 14.92 2.42
C GLY A 169 2.57 16.10 1.84
N ASP A 170 3.14 17.31 1.89
CA ASP A 170 2.54 18.46 1.24
C ASP A 170 2.39 18.22 -0.26
N PHE A 171 1.20 18.55 -0.82
CA PHE A 171 0.90 18.25 -2.21
C PHE A 171 -0.09 19.26 -2.79
N PRO A 172 -0.05 19.61 -4.10
CA PRO A 172 -1.04 20.48 -4.72
C PRO A 172 -2.45 19.89 -4.69
N ILE A 173 -3.47 20.69 -4.33
CA ILE A 173 -4.87 20.29 -4.39
C ILE A 173 -5.47 20.86 -5.68
N ILE A 174 -5.79 19.99 -6.63
CA ILE A 174 -6.34 20.33 -7.95
C ILE A 174 -7.66 19.59 -8.13
N ILE A 175 -8.77 20.32 -8.28
CA ILE A 175 -10.12 19.76 -8.36
C ILE A 175 -10.79 19.94 -9.73
N TYR A 176 -10.13 20.65 -10.64
CA TYR A 176 -10.59 20.86 -12.01
C TYR A 176 -9.53 20.42 -13.02
N PRO A 177 -9.91 20.05 -14.25
CA PRO A 177 -8.96 19.88 -15.34
C PRO A 177 -8.35 21.25 -15.66
N LEU A 178 -7.01 21.33 -15.61
CA LEU A 178 -6.31 22.57 -15.91
C LEU A 178 -6.08 22.72 -17.42
N PRO A 179 -6.11 23.95 -17.95
CA PRO A 179 -5.75 24.19 -19.34
C PRO A 179 -4.27 23.91 -19.57
N ASP A 180 -3.90 23.64 -20.83
CA ASP A 180 -2.48 23.53 -21.25
C ASP A 180 -1.88 24.95 -21.36
N ASP A 181 -1.76 25.60 -20.23
CA ASP A 181 -1.20 26.94 -20.05
C ASP A 181 -0.17 26.92 -18.93
N LYS A 182 1.04 27.39 -19.23
CA LYS A 182 2.17 27.32 -18.31
C LYS A 182 1.93 28.08 -17.00
N GLU A 183 1.34 29.26 -17.07
CA GLU A 183 1.12 30.09 -15.88
C GLU A 183 0.08 29.45 -14.98
N ALA A 184 -1.03 28.97 -15.54
CA ALA A 184 -2.07 28.25 -14.81
C ALA A 184 -1.52 26.96 -14.16
N LEU A 185 -0.73 26.16 -14.90
CA LEU A 185 -0.13 24.93 -14.38
C LEU A 185 0.90 25.20 -13.29
N SER A 186 1.72 26.26 -13.43
CA SER A 186 2.70 26.66 -12.42
C SER A 186 2.03 27.14 -11.14
N GLU A 187 0.98 27.95 -11.26
CA GLU A 187 0.21 28.44 -10.12
C GLU A 187 -0.47 27.28 -9.37
N ALA A 188 -1.07 26.35 -10.09
CA ALA A 188 -1.71 25.16 -9.52
C ALA A 188 -0.73 24.17 -8.90
N SER A 189 0.59 24.32 -9.15
CA SER A 189 1.64 23.47 -8.57
C SER A 189 2.02 23.84 -7.15
N LYS A 190 1.49 24.92 -6.59
CA LYS A 190 1.68 25.30 -5.18
C LYS A 190 1.26 24.18 -4.25
N ARG A 191 2.14 23.79 -3.33
CA ARG A 191 1.90 22.68 -2.40
C ARG A 191 1.09 23.15 -1.20
N SER A 192 -0.07 22.54 -0.98
CA SER A 192 -0.83 22.70 0.26
C SER A 192 -0.17 21.92 1.39
N PRO A 193 -0.22 22.42 2.64
CA PRO A 193 0.26 21.71 3.83
C PRO A 193 -0.40 20.33 3.95
N ARG A 194 0.35 19.34 4.44
CA ARG A 194 -0.06 17.95 4.46
C ARG A 194 -1.41 17.68 5.14
N ASN A 195 -1.68 18.35 6.25
CA ASN A 195 -2.94 18.18 6.96
C ASN A 195 -4.14 18.77 6.18
N GLU A 196 -3.93 19.80 5.35
CA GLU A 196 -4.98 20.28 4.42
C GLU A 196 -5.22 19.29 3.31
N VAL A 197 -4.17 18.65 2.77
CA VAL A 197 -4.33 17.54 1.80
C VAL A 197 -5.10 16.40 2.44
N ALA A 198 -4.80 16.02 3.69
CA ALA A 198 -5.55 15.00 4.40
C ALA A 198 -7.01 15.38 4.61
N ARG A 199 -7.31 16.63 4.99
CA ARG A 199 -8.69 17.15 5.10
C ARG A 199 -9.43 17.14 3.78
N PHE A 200 -8.75 17.46 2.68
CA PHE A 200 -9.32 17.35 1.34
C PHE A 200 -9.69 15.89 1.00
N ILE A 201 -8.80 14.93 1.28
CA ILE A 201 -9.07 13.50 1.08
C ILE A 201 -10.29 13.07 1.91
N LEU A 202 -10.38 13.48 3.17
CA LEU A 202 -11.53 13.19 4.04
C LEU A 202 -12.82 13.80 3.50
N SER A 203 -12.77 15.02 2.95
CA SER A 203 -13.93 15.67 2.32
C SER A 203 -14.42 14.89 1.10
N ASP A 204 -13.51 14.43 0.23
CA ASP A 204 -13.88 13.58 -0.91
C ASP A 204 -14.49 12.25 -0.45
N LEU A 205 -13.96 11.65 0.62
CA LEU A 205 -14.54 10.43 1.20
C LEU A 205 -15.93 10.66 1.80
N ASP A 206 -16.20 11.83 2.42
CA ASP A 206 -17.54 12.17 2.92
C ASP A 206 -18.56 12.33 1.78
N LYS A 207 -18.15 12.96 0.66
CA LYS A 207 -18.94 13.02 -0.56
C LYS A 207 -19.22 11.63 -1.11
N ALA A 208 -18.16 10.80 -1.22
CA ALA A 208 -18.27 9.42 -1.66
C ALA A 208 -19.23 8.61 -0.79
N ILE A 209 -19.08 8.63 0.53
CA ILE A 209 -19.93 7.89 1.47
C ILE A 209 -21.41 8.29 1.31
N THR A 210 -21.68 9.58 1.18
CA THR A 210 -23.04 10.10 0.99
C THR A 210 -23.68 9.55 -0.29
N LEU A 211 -22.94 9.55 -1.38
CA LEU A 211 -23.42 9.12 -2.69
C LEU A 211 -23.51 7.60 -2.82
N LEU A 212 -22.52 6.86 -2.28
CA LEU A 212 -22.45 5.40 -2.34
C LEU A 212 -23.56 4.71 -1.54
N LYS A 213 -24.09 5.35 -0.48
CA LYS A 213 -25.23 4.84 0.28
C LYS A 213 -26.56 4.85 -0.51
N ALA A 214 -26.61 5.50 -1.65
CA ALA A 214 -27.82 5.55 -2.47
C ALA A 214 -28.20 4.20 -3.09
N LYS A 215 -27.24 3.29 -3.27
CA LYS A 215 -27.47 1.98 -3.89
C LYS A 215 -26.48 0.94 -3.38
N ASP A 216 -26.99 -0.22 -2.97
CA ASP A 216 -26.16 -1.38 -2.68
C ASP A 216 -25.62 -1.98 -3.98
N MET A 217 -24.34 -2.27 -4.00
CA MET A 217 -23.64 -2.87 -5.13
C MET A 217 -22.83 -4.09 -4.68
N PRO A 218 -22.49 -5.02 -5.58
CA PRO A 218 -21.59 -6.13 -5.26
C PRO A 218 -20.26 -5.64 -4.71
N THR A 219 -19.63 -6.39 -3.81
CA THR A 219 -18.35 -6.04 -3.18
C THR A 219 -17.15 -6.03 -4.15
N THR A 220 -17.37 -6.31 -5.43
CA THR A 220 -16.41 -6.02 -6.51
C THR A 220 -16.46 -4.55 -6.98
N ARG A 221 -17.43 -3.77 -6.49
CA ARG A 221 -17.53 -2.33 -6.73
C ARG A 221 -17.28 -1.54 -5.46
N ILE A 222 -16.71 -0.35 -5.61
CA ILE A 222 -16.54 0.60 -4.51
C ILE A 222 -17.89 0.83 -3.84
N ASN A 223 -17.89 0.79 -2.52
CA ASN A 223 -19.11 0.91 -1.71
C ASN A 223 -18.86 1.78 -0.47
N ALA A 224 -19.92 2.12 0.24
CA ALA A 224 -19.83 3.02 1.38
C ALA A 224 -18.94 2.47 2.51
N ASP A 225 -18.93 1.16 2.73
CA ASP A 225 -18.15 0.54 3.80
C ASP A 225 -16.64 0.60 3.53
N ALA A 226 -16.23 0.36 2.27
CA ALA A 226 -14.86 0.56 1.84
C ALA A 226 -14.43 2.04 1.99
N ALA A 227 -15.32 2.98 1.69
CA ALA A 227 -15.05 4.41 1.82
C ALA A 227 -14.92 4.84 3.30
N ILE A 228 -15.78 4.35 4.19
CA ILE A 228 -15.69 4.61 5.64
C ILE A 228 -14.40 4.00 6.21
N LEU A 229 -14.03 2.79 5.80
CA LEU A 229 -12.78 2.17 6.21
C LEU A 229 -11.56 2.97 5.75
N LEU A 230 -11.52 3.39 4.48
CA LEU A 230 -10.45 4.25 3.97
C LEU A 230 -10.39 5.59 4.71
N LYS A 231 -11.53 6.18 5.06
CA LYS A 231 -11.59 7.40 5.88
C LYS A 231 -10.89 7.20 7.23
N SER A 232 -11.13 6.07 7.90
CA SER A 232 -10.44 5.75 9.16
C SER A 232 -8.93 5.60 8.99
N ARG A 233 -8.49 4.95 7.89
CA ARG A 233 -7.07 4.76 7.57
C ARG A 233 -6.35 6.10 7.30
N VAL A 234 -6.95 6.98 6.50
CA VAL A 234 -6.40 8.32 6.20
C VAL A 234 -6.27 9.15 7.48
N ALA A 235 -7.34 9.18 8.29
CA ALA A 235 -7.34 9.96 9.53
C ALA A 235 -6.33 9.42 10.56
N LEU A 236 -6.23 8.10 10.73
CA LEU A 236 -5.22 7.48 11.59
C LEU A 236 -3.80 7.78 11.10
N PHE A 237 -3.58 7.74 9.78
CA PHE A 237 -2.28 8.04 9.20
C PHE A 237 -1.84 9.46 9.53
N GLU A 238 -2.70 10.47 9.28
CA GLU A 238 -2.33 11.85 9.56
C GLU A 238 -2.23 12.16 11.05
N GLY A 239 -3.17 11.68 11.87
CA GLY A 239 -3.13 11.90 13.32
C GLY A 239 -1.84 11.39 13.94
N THR A 240 -1.41 10.18 13.58
CA THR A 240 -0.15 9.60 14.07
C THR A 240 1.09 10.26 13.47
N TRP A 241 1.06 10.63 12.18
CA TRP A 241 2.15 11.38 11.57
C TRP A 241 2.39 12.72 12.28
N LEU A 242 1.35 13.55 12.43
CA LEU A 242 1.46 14.84 13.13
C LEU A 242 1.97 14.66 14.56
N LYS A 243 1.53 13.62 15.27
CA LYS A 243 1.94 13.30 16.63
C LYS A 243 3.44 13.00 16.71
N TYR A 244 3.95 12.10 15.87
CA TYR A 244 5.33 11.63 15.96
C TYR A 244 6.35 12.51 15.26
N PHE A 245 5.93 13.33 14.30
CA PHE A 245 6.79 14.32 13.64
C PHE A 245 6.62 15.74 14.19
N LYS A 246 5.82 15.93 15.25
CA LYS A 246 5.64 17.25 15.89
C LYS A 246 6.97 17.96 16.11
N ASN A 247 7.00 19.26 15.80
CA ASN A 247 8.19 20.14 15.90
C ASN A 247 9.35 19.77 14.95
N THR A 248 9.11 19.00 13.89
CA THR A 248 10.13 18.70 12.87
C THR A 248 9.77 19.31 11.52
N ALA A 249 10.70 19.29 10.59
CA ALA A 249 10.51 19.78 9.21
C ALA A 249 9.42 19.03 8.41
N PHE A 250 8.90 17.92 8.92
CA PHE A 250 7.91 17.04 8.26
C PHE A 250 6.46 17.41 8.54
N VAL A 251 6.23 18.45 9.33
CA VAL A 251 4.88 18.96 9.66
C VAL A 251 4.81 20.46 9.47
N PRO A 252 3.66 21.01 9.07
CA PRO A 252 3.49 22.46 8.93
C PRO A 252 3.87 23.20 10.22
N ASN A 253 4.54 24.34 10.06
CA ASN A 253 5.07 25.17 11.16
C ASN A 253 6.07 24.46 12.11
N GLY A 254 6.52 23.25 11.80
CA GLY A 254 7.62 22.61 12.52
C GLY A 254 8.98 23.19 12.12
N ASP A 255 9.99 22.92 12.94
CA ASP A 255 11.35 23.46 12.76
C ASP A 255 11.95 23.01 11.42
N GLY A 256 12.20 23.98 10.53
CA GLY A 256 12.76 23.74 9.21
C GLY A 256 11.73 23.26 8.16
N TRP A 257 10.42 23.40 8.41
CA TRP A 257 9.42 23.09 7.40
C TRP A 257 9.62 23.90 6.12
N PRO A 258 9.89 23.26 4.96
CA PRO A 258 10.24 23.97 3.74
C PRO A 258 9.11 24.87 3.20
N GLY A 259 7.85 24.52 3.46
CA GLY A 259 6.69 25.29 3.05
C GLY A 259 6.67 26.71 3.63
N LYS A 260 7.26 26.93 4.80
CA LYS A 260 7.32 28.23 5.46
C LYS A 260 8.04 29.31 4.66
N ALA A 261 8.98 28.90 3.80
CA ALA A 261 9.75 29.80 2.95
C ALA A 261 8.98 30.32 1.73
N LYS A 262 7.80 29.76 1.42
CA LYS A 262 6.96 30.19 0.32
C LYS A 262 5.88 31.15 0.81
N ASP A 263 5.71 32.27 0.11
CA ASP A 263 4.77 33.35 0.50
C ASP A 263 3.35 32.82 0.77
N TYR A 264 2.87 31.87 -0.07
CA TYR A 264 1.53 31.31 0.06
C TYR A 264 1.34 30.41 1.29
N ASN A 265 2.41 29.95 1.95
CA ASN A 265 2.40 29.17 3.19
C ASN A 265 3.00 29.92 4.39
N SER A 266 3.55 31.13 4.18
CA SER A 266 4.30 31.88 5.21
C SER A 266 3.47 32.22 6.45
N THR A 267 2.15 32.39 6.29
CA THR A 267 1.20 32.73 7.37
C THR A 267 0.29 31.55 7.74
N TYR A 268 0.68 30.33 7.35
CA TYR A 268 -0.14 29.15 7.60
C TYR A 268 -0.51 28.98 9.08
N GLN A 269 -1.78 28.62 9.33
CA GLN A 269 -2.32 28.26 10.64
C GLN A 269 -3.11 26.95 10.51
N TYR A 270 -2.99 26.08 11.52
CA TYR A 270 -3.78 24.85 11.55
C TYR A 270 -5.27 25.18 11.64
N PRO A 271 -6.15 24.55 10.85
CA PRO A 271 -7.60 24.77 10.92
C PRO A 271 -8.21 24.52 12.30
N SER A 272 -7.65 23.59 13.08
CA SER A 272 -8.04 23.33 14.47
C SER A 272 -7.36 24.26 15.50
N GLY A 273 -6.63 25.29 15.05
CA GLY A 273 -5.97 26.28 15.88
C GLY A 273 -4.50 25.96 16.16
N ASN A 274 -4.15 24.72 16.45
CA ASN A 274 -2.77 24.29 16.71
C ASN A 274 -2.59 22.79 16.36
N ILE A 275 -1.34 22.32 16.36
CA ILE A 275 -1.02 20.94 15.96
C ILE A 275 -1.64 19.89 16.91
N ASP A 276 -1.76 20.15 18.22
CA ASP A 276 -2.33 19.19 19.16
C ASP A 276 -3.84 19.01 18.91
N SER A 277 -4.55 20.11 18.71
CA SER A 277 -5.96 20.08 18.32
C SER A 277 -6.17 19.43 16.95
N GLU A 278 -5.21 19.56 16.03
CA GLU A 278 -5.25 18.92 14.72
C GLU A 278 -5.02 17.41 14.82
N ILE A 279 -4.11 16.98 15.69
CA ILE A 279 -3.91 15.55 16.01
C ILE A 279 -5.20 14.95 16.57
N ASP A 280 -5.81 15.62 17.57
CA ASP A 280 -7.07 15.18 18.17
C ASP A 280 -8.21 15.11 17.18
N TYR A 281 -8.31 16.05 16.26
CA TYR A 281 -9.29 16.06 15.18
C TYR A 281 -9.18 14.81 14.29
N PHE A 282 -7.96 14.48 13.84
CA PHE A 282 -7.77 13.31 12.98
C PHE A 282 -7.98 11.98 13.73
N LEU A 283 -7.50 11.87 14.96
CA LEU A 283 -7.69 10.65 15.76
C LEU A 283 -9.17 10.43 16.10
N GLU A 284 -9.95 11.47 16.35
CA GLU A 284 -11.41 11.37 16.56
C GLU A 284 -12.13 10.87 15.31
N ILE A 285 -11.77 11.36 14.13
CA ILE A 285 -12.32 10.86 12.86
C ILE A 285 -11.94 9.40 12.66
N ALA A 286 -10.68 9.03 12.95
CA ALA A 286 -10.24 7.65 12.84
C ALA A 286 -11.04 6.72 13.75
N MET A 287 -11.26 7.11 15.01
CA MET A 287 -12.09 6.37 15.97
C MET A 287 -13.53 6.25 15.48
N THR A 288 -14.16 7.35 15.09
CA THR A 288 -15.57 7.36 14.69
C THR A 288 -15.82 6.50 13.46
N ALA A 289 -15.00 6.66 12.42
CA ALA A 289 -15.14 5.92 11.17
C ALA A 289 -14.81 4.43 11.34
N SER A 290 -13.76 4.10 12.09
CA SER A 290 -13.41 2.70 12.35
C SER A 290 -14.44 2.00 13.23
N LYS A 291 -14.99 2.68 14.24
CA LYS A 291 -16.05 2.12 15.10
C LYS A 291 -17.31 1.77 14.31
N ASP A 292 -17.72 2.60 13.35
CA ASP A 292 -18.89 2.33 12.50
C ASP A 292 -18.74 0.97 11.78
N ILE A 293 -17.60 0.72 11.14
CA ILE A 293 -17.34 -0.56 10.49
C ILE A 293 -17.15 -1.68 11.51
N ALA A 294 -16.36 -1.47 12.56
CA ALA A 294 -16.07 -2.50 13.55
C ALA A 294 -17.33 -3.04 14.21
N GLU A 295 -18.27 -2.18 14.65
CA GLU A 295 -19.53 -2.61 15.27
C GLU A 295 -20.43 -3.43 14.34
N ARG A 296 -20.42 -3.13 13.05
CA ARG A 296 -21.22 -3.87 12.06
C ARG A 296 -20.62 -5.22 11.70
N TYR A 297 -19.29 -5.37 11.79
CA TYR A 297 -18.58 -6.54 11.27
C TYR A 297 -17.88 -7.38 12.34
N LYS A 298 -17.74 -6.94 13.60
CA LYS A 298 -17.00 -7.68 14.66
C LYS A 298 -17.48 -9.12 14.88
N ASN A 299 -18.76 -9.41 14.62
CA ASN A 299 -19.35 -10.75 14.72
C ASN A 299 -19.48 -11.48 13.37
N ARG A 300 -18.88 -10.94 12.31
CA ARG A 300 -18.91 -11.48 10.94
C ARG A 300 -17.52 -11.71 10.37
N LEU A 301 -16.49 -11.65 11.22
CA LEU A 301 -15.14 -11.96 10.79
C LEU A 301 -15.06 -13.43 10.38
N THR A 302 -14.29 -13.70 9.35
CA THR A 302 -14.08 -15.04 8.80
C THR A 302 -13.48 -15.96 9.86
N GLU A 303 -14.10 -17.09 10.08
CA GLU A 303 -13.64 -18.10 11.04
C GLU A 303 -12.28 -18.65 10.65
N ASN A 304 -11.41 -18.81 11.65
CA ASN A 304 -10.13 -19.49 11.52
C ASN A 304 -10.17 -20.76 12.37
N THR A 305 -10.01 -21.93 11.78
CA THR A 305 -10.00 -23.21 12.51
C THR A 305 -8.69 -23.47 13.25
N GLY A 306 -7.68 -22.61 13.07
CA GLY A 306 -6.35 -22.77 13.67
C GLY A 306 -5.46 -23.79 13.00
N VAL A 307 -5.95 -24.52 12.00
CA VAL A 307 -5.24 -25.63 11.33
C VAL A 307 -5.20 -25.41 9.82
N LEU A 308 -4.08 -25.77 9.21
CA LEU A 308 -3.96 -25.82 7.76
C LEU A 308 -4.45 -27.20 7.26
N GLN A 309 -5.44 -27.21 6.36
CA GLN A 309 -5.92 -28.44 5.73
C GLN A 309 -4.78 -29.15 4.98
N GLN A 310 -4.59 -30.44 5.23
CA GLN A 310 -3.56 -31.27 4.58
C GLN A 310 -4.13 -32.48 3.82
N SER A 311 -5.44 -32.69 3.89
CA SER A 311 -6.15 -33.77 3.22
C SER A 311 -7.53 -33.29 2.79
N THR A 312 -8.07 -33.82 1.69
CA THR A 312 -9.45 -33.58 1.27
C THR A 312 -10.51 -34.12 2.24
N ASN A 313 -10.12 -34.97 3.18
CA ASN A 313 -10.98 -35.50 4.22
C ASN A 313 -11.02 -34.63 5.48
N GLU A 314 -10.14 -33.63 5.59
CA GLU A 314 -10.12 -32.67 6.67
C GLU A 314 -11.01 -31.46 6.35
N ALA A 315 -11.49 -30.79 7.40
CA ALA A 315 -12.24 -29.55 7.23
C ALA A 315 -11.36 -28.44 6.63
N ALA A 316 -11.90 -27.71 5.68
CA ALA A 316 -11.27 -26.50 5.17
C ALA A 316 -11.16 -25.41 6.26
N ASN A 317 -10.18 -24.53 6.12
CA ASN A 317 -10.05 -23.36 6.98
C ASN A 317 -10.57 -22.11 6.24
N PRO A 318 -11.74 -21.57 6.62
CA PRO A 318 -12.31 -20.40 5.94
C PRO A 318 -11.39 -19.18 5.90
N TYR A 319 -10.56 -18.99 6.93
CA TYR A 319 -9.59 -17.89 6.97
C TYR A 319 -8.47 -18.05 5.93
N PHE A 320 -7.98 -19.26 5.71
CA PHE A 320 -7.06 -19.55 4.62
C PHE A 320 -7.74 -19.37 3.27
N ASP A 321 -8.94 -19.91 3.10
CA ASP A 321 -9.68 -19.89 1.84
C ASP A 321 -10.08 -18.47 1.42
N MET A 322 -10.29 -17.56 2.37
CA MET A 322 -10.55 -16.15 2.08
C MET A 322 -9.46 -15.52 1.18
N PHE A 323 -8.21 -15.98 1.29
CA PHE A 323 -7.09 -15.53 0.45
C PHE A 323 -6.81 -16.41 -0.77
N ALA A 324 -7.66 -17.44 -1.02
CA ALA A 324 -7.38 -18.52 -1.95
C ALA A 324 -8.52 -18.84 -2.95
N GLN A 325 -9.68 -18.20 -2.85
CA GLN A 325 -10.85 -18.49 -3.69
C GLN A 325 -11.10 -17.45 -4.79
N GLU A 326 -11.92 -17.80 -5.78
CA GLU A 326 -12.21 -16.98 -6.95
C GLU A 326 -13.27 -15.90 -6.67
N ASP A 327 -14.23 -16.20 -5.80
CA ASP A 327 -15.39 -15.37 -5.51
C ASP A 327 -15.51 -15.12 -4.00
N LEU A 328 -15.40 -13.85 -3.62
CA LEU A 328 -15.48 -13.40 -2.24
C LEU A 328 -16.84 -12.75 -1.89
N SER A 329 -17.83 -12.87 -2.78
CA SER A 329 -19.14 -12.22 -2.59
C SER A 329 -19.93 -12.72 -1.37
N SER A 330 -19.62 -13.92 -0.87
CA SER A 330 -20.22 -14.50 0.34
C SER A 330 -19.37 -14.32 1.60
N VAL A 331 -18.22 -13.63 1.52
CA VAL A 331 -17.31 -13.43 2.64
C VAL A 331 -17.58 -12.05 3.23
N ASP A 332 -18.37 -11.99 4.30
CA ASP A 332 -18.82 -10.74 4.93
C ASP A 332 -17.66 -9.82 5.35
N GLU A 333 -16.54 -10.37 5.77
CA GLU A 333 -15.35 -9.61 6.18
C GLU A 333 -14.74 -8.79 5.04
N VAL A 334 -14.94 -9.21 3.77
CA VAL A 334 -14.33 -8.59 2.60
C VAL A 334 -15.22 -7.48 2.05
N LEU A 335 -14.80 -6.22 2.24
CA LEU A 335 -15.56 -5.03 1.87
C LEU A 335 -15.39 -4.64 0.40
N LEU A 336 -14.19 -4.87 -0.15
CA LEU A 336 -13.91 -4.60 -1.57
C LEU A 336 -12.82 -5.55 -2.07
N TRP A 337 -13.03 -6.14 -3.24
CA TRP A 337 -12.11 -7.07 -3.85
C TRP A 337 -12.14 -7.02 -5.38
N ARG A 338 -11.02 -7.40 -6.01
CA ARG A 338 -10.92 -7.54 -7.46
C ARG A 338 -11.14 -8.99 -7.89
N ARG A 339 -12.05 -9.18 -8.84
CA ARG A 339 -12.25 -10.46 -9.51
C ARG A 339 -11.20 -10.69 -10.59
N TYR A 340 -10.70 -11.91 -10.69
CA TYR A 340 -9.92 -12.42 -11.80
C TYR A 340 -10.68 -13.51 -12.53
N ALA A 341 -10.32 -13.78 -13.78
CA ALA A 341 -11.02 -14.79 -14.59
C ALA A 341 -10.04 -15.49 -15.53
N TYR A 342 -10.18 -16.82 -15.59
CA TYR A 342 -9.34 -17.67 -16.43
C TYR A 342 -9.34 -17.19 -17.89
N ASN A 343 -8.16 -17.06 -18.50
CA ASN A 343 -7.92 -16.58 -19.86
C ASN A 343 -8.39 -15.15 -20.18
N LEU A 344 -8.87 -14.37 -19.22
CA LEU A 344 -9.24 -12.96 -19.41
C LEU A 344 -8.31 -12.02 -18.64
N VAL A 345 -8.31 -12.12 -17.32
CA VAL A 345 -7.43 -11.36 -16.44
C VAL A 345 -6.90 -12.27 -15.35
N HIS A 346 -5.59 -12.40 -15.25
CA HIS A 346 -4.93 -13.41 -14.41
C HIS A 346 -3.68 -12.84 -13.75
N HIS A 347 -3.11 -13.58 -12.79
CA HIS A 347 -1.90 -13.25 -12.06
C HIS A 347 -1.04 -14.50 -11.79
N ASN A 348 0.11 -14.34 -11.14
CA ASN A 348 1.00 -15.44 -10.76
C ASN A 348 1.06 -15.74 -9.26
N VAL A 349 0.18 -15.17 -8.46
CA VAL A 349 0.23 -15.30 -6.99
C VAL A 349 0.21 -16.77 -6.56
N ASN A 350 -0.71 -17.57 -7.11
CA ASN A 350 -0.83 -18.99 -6.74
C ASN A 350 0.46 -19.78 -7.02
N VAL A 351 1.10 -19.52 -8.18
CA VAL A 351 2.38 -20.16 -8.53
C VAL A 351 3.46 -19.79 -7.52
N TYR A 352 3.59 -18.49 -7.20
CA TYR A 352 4.61 -18.03 -6.25
C TYR A 352 4.31 -18.43 -4.80
N ALA A 353 3.03 -18.66 -4.45
CA ALA A 353 2.68 -19.25 -3.17
C ALA A 353 3.19 -20.69 -3.01
N SER A 354 3.43 -21.44 -4.11
CA SER A 354 4.04 -22.78 -4.08
C SER A 354 5.56 -22.78 -4.29
N TRP A 355 6.15 -21.63 -4.66
CA TRP A 355 7.57 -21.47 -4.88
C TRP A 355 8.21 -20.57 -3.79
N GLY A 356 9.32 -19.91 -4.10
CA GLY A 356 10.03 -18.98 -3.21
C GLY A 356 9.47 -17.55 -3.20
N ASN A 357 8.17 -17.37 -3.27
CA ASN A 357 7.46 -16.09 -3.17
C ASN A 357 7.99 -14.98 -4.09
N ASN A 358 8.39 -15.31 -5.31
CA ASN A 358 8.98 -14.37 -6.27
C ASN A 358 10.26 -13.68 -5.75
N GLY A 359 11.11 -14.42 -5.03
CA GLY A 359 12.37 -13.90 -4.48
C GLY A 359 12.18 -12.97 -3.27
N VAL A 360 11.11 -13.17 -2.52
CA VAL A 360 10.85 -12.52 -1.23
C VAL A 360 10.97 -13.55 -0.11
N GLY A 361 11.52 -13.17 1.02
CA GLY A 361 11.60 -14.01 2.20
C GLY A 361 11.09 -13.32 3.44
N VAL A 362 10.42 -14.06 4.31
CA VAL A 362 9.96 -13.58 5.63
C VAL A 362 11.15 -13.48 6.57
N THR A 363 11.27 -12.40 7.33
CA THR A 363 12.36 -12.23 8.27
C THR A 363 12.13 -13.04 9.55
N ARG A 364 13.22 -13.48 10.19
CA ARG A 364 13.19 -14.12 11.51
C ARG A 364 12.53 -13.19 12.54
N SER A 365 12.78 -11.90 12.48
CA SER A 365 12.19 -10.92 13.38
C SER A 365 10.65 -10.93 13.30
N PHE A 366 10.10 -11.03 12.10
CA PHE A 366 8.66 -11.13 11.92
C PHE A 366 8.10 -12.47 12.43
N VAL A 367 8.76 -13.59 12.13
CA VAL A 367 8.38 -14.91 12.66
C VAL A 367 8.35 -14.91 14.19
N ASN A 368 9.34 -14.30 14.84
CA ASN A 368 9.42 -14.21 16.30
C ASN A 368 8.40 -13.24 16.91
N ASN A 369 7.87 -12.31 16.14
CA ASN A 369 6.87 -11.34 16.60
C ASN A 369 5.49 -11.97 16.87
N PHE A 370 5.16 -13.08 16.21
CA PHE A 370 3.97 -13.86 16.53
C PHE A 370 4.09 -14.44 17.94
N LEU A 371 3.02 -14.33 18.71
CA LEU A 371 2.97 -14.84 20.09
C LEU A 371 2.90 -16.38 20.13
N MET A 372 3.20 -16.94 21.27
CA MET A 372 2.78 -18.29 21.61
C MET A 372 1.25 -18.35 21.75
N ALA A 373 0.66 -19.53 21.59
CA ALA A 373 -0.79 -19.70 21.68
C ALA A 373 -1.36 -19.30 23.06
N ASP A 374 -0.57 -19.41 24.12
CA ASP A 374 -0.92 -18.95 25.47
C ASP A 374 -0.81 -17.42 25.66
N GLY A 375 -0.56 -16.68 24.59
CA GLY A 375 -0.49 -15.21 24.56
C GLY A 375 0.84 -14.62 25.04
N THR A 376 1.87 -15.42 25.25
CA THR A 376 3.17 -14.93 25.72
C THR A 376 4.15 -14.69 24.59
N PRO A 377 5.10 -13.74 24.72
CA PRO A 377 6.24 -13.61 23.80
C PRO A 377 7.13 -14.85 23.85
N VAL A 378 7.69 -15.24 22.69
CA VAL A 378 8.54 -16.44 22.53
C VAL A 378 9.68 -16.51 23.57
N TYR A 379 10.35 -15.41 23.83
CA TYR A 379 11.50 -15.36 24.73
C TYR A 379 11.15 -15.58 26.21
N THR A 380 9.88 -15.62 26.59
CA THR A 380 9.48 -15.90 27.99
C THR A 380 9.57 -17.36 28.34
N HIS A 381 9.64 -18.25 27.34
CA HIS A 381 9.78 -19.70 27.50
C HIS A 381 11.22 -20.20 27.47
N GLY A 382 12.20 -19.27 27.41
CA GLY A 382 13.60 -19.61 27.30
C GLY A 382 14.00 -20.07 25.89
N ASP A 383 15.21 -20.63 25.80
CA ASP A 383 15.67 -21.27 24.58
C ASP A 383 15.34 -22.78 24.58
N TYR A 384 15.53 -23.42 23.42
CA TYR A 384 15.29 -24.85 23.24
C TYR A 384 16.03 -25.74 24.27
N MET A 385 17.21 -25.33 24.74
CA MET A 385 18.04 -26.12 25.65
C MET A 385 17.69 -25.91 27.13
N ASN A 386 17.21 -24.72 27.47
CA ASN A 386 17.03 -24.27 28.84
C ASN A 386 15.60 -23.79 29.12
N GLY A 387 14.66 -24.02 28.20
CA GLY A 387 13.28 -23.59 28.31
C GLY A 387 12.38 -24.55 29.08
N ASP A 388 11.13 -24.17 29.21
CA ASP A 388 10.07 -24.94 29.86
C ASP A 388 9.49 -26.07 28.99
N GLY A 389 9.96 -26.20 27.74
CA GLY A 389 9.50 -27.17 26.74
C GLY A 389 8.22 -26.77 26.01
N TYR A 390 7.66 -25.60 26.27
CA TYR A 390 6.50 -25.07 25.52
C TYR A 390 6.91 -24.45 24.18
N TYR A 391 7.98 -23.64 24.17
CA TYR A 391 8.66 -23.23 22.93
C TYR A 391 9.63 -24.31 22.51
N MET A 392 9.43 -24.87 21.32
CA MET A 392 10.21 -26.00 20.81
C MET A 392 11.55 -25.57 20.16
N GLY A 393 11.83 -24.28 20.12
CA GLY A 393 13.03 -23.73 19.49
C GLY A 393 12.86 -23.41 18.01
N ASP A 394 13.99 -23.18 17.31
CA ASP A 394 14.02 -22.77 15.91
C ASP A 394 14.99 -23.60 15.06
N LYS A 395 15.38 -24.79 15.52
CA LYS A 395 16.28 -25.67 14.78
C LYS A 395 15.64 -26.37 13.60
N THR A 396 14.32 -26.41 13.55
CA THR A 396 13.54 -26.83 12.39
C THR A 396 12.37 -25.87 12.19
N ILE A 397 11.85 -25.76 10.94
CA ILE A 397 10.64 -24.96 10.69
C ILE A 397 9.45 -25.55 11.42
N HIS A 398 9.40 -26.88 11.59
CA HIS A 398 8.41 -27.56 12.38
C HIS A 398 8.38 -27.05 13.84
N ASP A 399 9.53 -27.00 14.49
CA ASP A 399 9.63 -26.53 15.89
C ASP A 399 9.16 -25.07 16.05
N VAL A 400 9.51 -24.21 15.07
CA VAL A 400 9.08 -22.80 15.03
C VAL A 400 7.57 -22.66 15.05
N LEU A 401 6.83 -23.59 14.45
CA LEU A 401 5.36 -23.53 14.31
C LEU A 401 4.59 -24.12 15.51
N GLN A 402 5.28 -24.84 16.42
CA GLN A 402 4.59 -25.47 17.55
C GLN A 402 4.12 -24.47 18.60
N ASN A 403 2.88 -24.64 19.06
CA ASN A 403 2.26 -23.81 20.10
C ASN A 403 2.26 -22.29 19.79
N ARG A 404 2.13 -21.91 18.50
CA ARG A 404 2.19 -20.53 18.04
C ARG A 404 0.81 -20.01 17.62
N ASP A 405 0.74 -18.70 17.51
CA ASP A 405 -0.35 -17.99 16.82
C ASP A 405 -0.71 -18.67 15.50
N SER A 406 -1.98 -19.02 15.34
CA SER A 406 -2.43 -19.81 14.18
C SER A 406 -2.25 -19.11 12.83
N ARG A 407 -2.15 -17.78 12.80
CA ARG A 407 -1.85 -17.02 11.56
C ARG A 407 -0.45 -17.37 11.04
N LEU A 408 0.53 -17.57 11.94
CA LEU A 408 1.85 -18.05 11.56
C LEU A 408 1.78 -19.51 11.07
N VAL A 409 1.11 -20.38 11.83
CA VAL A 409 0.98 -21.83 11.53
C VAL A 409 0.35 -22.07 10.16
N ILE A 410 -0.66 -21.26 9.78
CA ILE A 410 -1.38 -21.42 8.53
C ILE A 410 -0.59 -20.88 7.34
N PHE A 411 0.13 -19.76 7.50
CA PHE A 411 0.72 -19.05 6.38
C PHE A 411 2.23 -19.23 6.23
N LEU A 412 2.97 -19.67 7.23
CA LEU A 412 4.38 -20.03 7.05
C LEU A 412 4.48 -21.44 6.47
N LYS A 413 5.29 -21.61 5.42
CA LYS A 413 5.51 -22.91 4.78
C LYS A 413 6.40 -23.82 5.62
N GLU A 414 6.05 -25.09 5.64
CA GLU A 414 6.84 -26.15 6.26
C GLU A 414 7.08 -27.28 5.24
N PRO A 415 8.29 -27.83 5.11
CA PRO A 415 8.56 -28.99 4.28
C PRO A 415 7.65 -30.18 4.60
N GLY A 416 7.16 -30.87 3.57
CA GLY A 416 6.25 -31.99 3.68
C GLY A 416 4.75 -31.62 3.69
N GLN A 417 4.41 -30.35 3.85
CA GLN A 417 3.01 -29.90 3.73
C GLN A 417 2.54 -29.89 2.28
N HIS A 418 1.28 -30.20 2.05
CA HIS A 418 0.67 -30.14 0.73
C HIS A 418 0.34 -28.69 0.33
N ASN A 419 0.77 -28.30 -0.88
CA ASN A 419 0.31 -27.09 -1.58
C ASN A 419 -0.93 -27.37 -2.42
N ILE A 420 -1.11 -28.62 -2.88
CA ILE A 420 -2.20 -29.04 -3.76
C ILE A 420 -2.81 -30.32 -3.22
N LEU A 421 -4.12 -30.29 -2.99
CA LEU A 421 -4.92 -31.44 -2.57
C LEU A 421 -5.78 -32.00 -3.72
N ILE A 422 -6.22 -31.15 -4.66
CA ILE A 422 -7.06 -31.51 -5.80
C ILE A 422 -6.25 -31.41 -7.10
N LYS A 423 -6.06 -32.58 -7.77
CA LYS A 423 -5.19 -32.74 -8.94
C LYS A 423 -6.03 -33.29 -10.14
N ASP A 424 -6.96 -32.47 -10.62
CA ASP A 424 -7.83 -32.85 -11.75
C ASP A 424 -7.43 -32.15 -13.07
N VAL A 425 -6.31 -31.45 -13.10
CA VAL A 425 -5.76 -30.70 -14.24
C VAL A 425 -4.32 -31.14 -14.50
N VAL A 426 -3.95 -31.22 -15.78
CA VAL A 426 -2.60 -31.64 -16.23
C VAL A 426 -1.81 -30.44 -16.76
N GLY A 427 -0.51 -30.44 -16.58
CA GLY A 427 0.41 -29.46 -17.18
C GLY A 427 0.78 -28.28 -16.30
N GLU A 428 0.92 -28.49 -15.02
CA GLU A 428 1.15 -27.46 -14.00
C GLU A 428 2.60 -27.32 -13.63
N THR A 429 2.93 -26.15 -13.11
CA THR A 429 4.29 -25.76 -12.71
C THR A 429 4.47 -25.72 -11.19
N ALA A 430 3.42 -25.99 -10.41
CA ALA A 430 3.44 -25.90 -8.96
C ALA A 430 4.09 -27.12 -8.28
N ASN A 431 4.71 -26.88 -7.14
CA ASN A 431 5.10 -27.96 -6.22
C ASN A 431 3.84 -28.48 -5.51
N VAL A 432 3.54 -29.77 -5.68
CA VAL A 432 2.41 -30.42 -5.04
C VAL A 432 2.58 -30.48 -3.52
N GLU A 433 3.81 -30.84 -3.10
CA GLU A 433 4.23 -30.92 -1.72
C GLU A 433 5.39 -29.96 -1.50
N GLU A 434 5.43 -29.28 -0.37
CA GLU A 434 6.48 -28.34 -0.04
C GLU A 434 7.79 -29.09 0.17
N THR A 435 8.81 -28.67 -0.56
CA THR A 435 10.17 -29.18 -0.42
C THR A 435 10.93 -28.37 0.66
N TYR A 436 12.15 -28.80 0.99
CA TYR A 436 13.02 -27.94 1.80
C TYR A 436 13.28 -26.60 1.07
N PRO A 437 13.51 -25.50 1.83
CA PRO A 437 13.70 -24.17 1.23
C PRO A 437 14.90 -24.11 0.28
N LEU A 438 14.70 -23.68 -0.95
CA LEU A 438 15.74 -23.61 -1.99
C LEU A 438 16.56 -22.31 -1.84
N ILE A 439 17.44 -22.24 -0.83
CA ILE A 439 18.18 -21.01 -0.49
C ILE A 439 19.37 -20.74 -1.42
N THR A 440 19.91 -21.77 -2.08
CA THR A 440 21.16 -21.70 -2.88
C THR A 440 20.92 -21.56 -4.38
N ILE A 441 19.69 -21.80 -4.88
CA ILE A 441 19.40 -21.79 -6.32
C ILE A 441 19.69 -20.44 -6.97
N THR A 442 20.09 -20.46 -8.23
CA THR A 442 20.43 -19.25 -9.01
C THR A 442 19.19 -18.49 -9.48
N ASP A 443 18.06 -19.18 -9.68
CA ASP A 443 16.79 -18.56 -10.03
C ASP A 443 16.26 -17.72 -8.85
N GLY A 444 16.43 -16.40 -8.94
CA GLY A 444 16.05 -15.46 -7.89
C GLY A 444 14.55 -15.51 -7.57
N ALA A 445 13.70 -15.74 -8.56
CA ALA A 445 12.23 -15.76 -8.36
C ALA A 445 11.76 -16.99 -7.56
N ARG A 446 12.51 -18.10 -7.65
CA ARG A 446 12.22 -19.35 -6.93
C ARG A 446 13.03 -19.50 -5.64
N ARG A 447 13.96 -18.57 -5.37
CA ARG A 447 14.80 -18.63 -4.18
C ARG A 447 14.01 -18.31 -2.91
N TYR A 448 14.20 -19.10 -1.89
CA TYR A 448 13.76 -18.84 -0.52
C TYR A 448 14.79 -17.96 0.18
N VAL A 449 14.64 -16.62 0.05
CA VAL A 449 15.68 -15.64 0.39
C VAL A 449 16.15 -15.75 1.84
N THR A 450 15.23 -15.99 2.77
CA THR A 450 15.47 -16.12 4.21
C THR A 450 15.37 -17.55 4.73
N GLY A 451 15.00 -18.52 3.86
CA GLY A 451 14.59 -19.85 4.29
C GLY A 451 13.11 -19.93 4.71
N TYR A 452 12.52 -18.84 5.17
CA TYR A 452 11.08 -18.72 5.45
C TYR A 452 10.33 -18.16 4.25
N ALA A 453 9.22 -18.78 3.88
CA ALA A 453 8.34 -18.35 2.80
C ALA A 453 6.86 -18.50 3.19
N LEU A 454 6.00 -17.73 2.51
CA LEU A 454 4.56 -17.70 2.80
C LEU A 454 3.78 -18.59 1.85
N ARG A 455 2.69 -19.15 2.40
CA ARG A 455 1.64 -19.86 1.68
C ARG A 455 0.46 -18.95 1.31
N LYS A 456 0.41 -17.72 1.83
CA LYS A 456 -0.72 -16.79 1.60
C LYS A 456 -0.97 -16.59 0.11
N GLY A 457 -2.22 -16.71 -0.34
CA GLY A 457 -2.60 -16.71 -1.76
C GLY A 457 -2.39 -18.05 -2.48
N GLY A 458 -1.92 -19.09 -1.79
CA GLY A 458 -1.97 -20.47 -2.28
C GLY A 458 -3.40 -21.00 -2.24
N ALA A 459 -3.73 -21.93 -3.15
CA ALA A 459 -5.03 -22.58 -3.21
C ALA A 459 -4.83 -24.08 -3.40
N PHE A 460 -5.64 -24.92 -2.76
CA PHE A 460 -5.44 -26.37 -2.79
C PHE A 460 -5.84 -27.05 -4.11
N HIS A 461 -6.34 -26.30 -5.09
CA HIS A 461 -6.74 -26.81 -6.37
C HIS A 461 -5.71 -26.49 -7.47
N GLN A 462 -5.23 -27.52 -8.16
CA GLN A 462 -4.16 -27.43 -9.16
C GLN A 462 -4.46 -26.49 -10.34
N LYS A 463 -5.75 -26.30 -10.68
CA LYS A 463 -6.17 -25.41 -11.79
C LYS A 463 -5.63 -23.97 -11.72
N TYR A 464 -5.26 -23.48 -10.52
CA TYR A 464 -4.75 -22.12 -10.33
C TYR A 464 -3.24 -21.97 -10.59
N TYR A 465 -2.52 -23.08 -10.75
CA TYR A 465 -1.06 -23.08 -10.71
C TYR A 465 -0.36 -23.06 -12.08
N SER A 466 -1.09 -22.95 -13.17
CA SER A 466 -0.46 -22.71 -14.46
C SER A 466 0.16 -21.33 -14.49
N ASN A 467 1.39 -21.20 -14.98
CA ASN A 467 2.11 -19.93 -15.04
C ASN A 467 1.32 -18.88 -15.83
N SER A 468 1.19 -17.67 -15.27
CA SER A 468 0.37 -16.57 -15.79
C SER A 468 -1.12 -16.94 -16.03
N LYS A 469 -1.67 -17.80 -15.19
CA LYS A 469 -3.09 -18.22 -15.28
C LYS A 469 -3.78 -18.34 -13.92
N GLY A 470 -3.19 -17.85 -12.84
CA GLY A 470 -3.85 -17.74 -11.54
C GLY A 470 -5.01 -16.75 -11.61
N TYR A 471 -6.14 -17.07 -10.98
CA TYR A 471 -7.35 -16.24 -11.02
C TYR A 471 -8.14 -16.25 -9.71
N THR A 472 -7.47 -16.51 -8.58
CA THR A 472 -8.05 -16.27 -7.26
C THR A 472 -8.23 -14.77 -7.02
N ALA A 473 -9.21 -14.39 -6.21
CA ALA A 473 -9.56 -13.00 -5.95
C ALA A 473 -8.46 -12.26 -5.19
N SER A 474 -8.38 -10.95 -5.37
CA SER A 474 -7.50 -10.05 -4.63
C SER A 474 -8.30 -9.14 -3.71
N ILE A 475 -8.07 -9.21 -2.41
CA ILE A 475 -8.73 -8.37 -1.42
C ILE A 475 -8.11 -6.97 -1.46
N ALA A 476 -8.94 -5.93 -1.57
CA ALA A 476 -8.53 -4.54 -1.47
C ALA A 476 -8.76 -3.97 -0.06
N TYR A 477 -9.92 -4.26 0.54
CA TYR A 477 -10.31 -3.79 1.87
C TYR A 477 -11.07 -4.87 2.64
N ARG A 478 -10.73 -5.07 3.92
CA ARG A 478 -11.42 -6.02 4.81
C ARG A 478 -11.71 -5.39 6.18
N ALA A 479 -12.82 -5.80 6.79
CA ALA A 479 -13.39 -5.17 7.98
C ALA A 479 -12.49 -5.28 9.23
N THR A 480 -11.65 -6.30 9.33
CA THR A 480 -10.71 -6.46 10.47
C THR A 480 -9.84 -5.23 10.68
N GLU A 481 -9.50 -4.51 9.59
CA GLU A 481 -8.72 -3.28 9.70
C GLU A 481 -9.39 -2.22 10.56
N ALA A 482 -10.72 -2.15 10.54
CA ALA A 482 -11.45 -1.19 11.36
C ALA A 482 -11.27 -1.46 12.87
N LEU A 483 -11.25 -2.73 13.27
CA LEU A 483 -11.01 -3.09 14.65
C LEU A 483 -9.63 -2.61 15.12
N LEU A 484 -8.62 -2.86 14.29
CA LEU A 484 -7.23 -2.46 14.57
C LEU A 484 -7.03 -0.95 14.52
N ASN A 485 -7.65 -0.25 13.55
CA ASN A 485 -7.60 1.21 13.45
C ASN A 485 -8.23 1.86 14.69
N TYR A 486 -9.35 1.31 15.20
CA TYR A 486 -9.97 1.81 16.43
C TYR A 486 -9.08 1.61 17.65
N MET A 487 -8.55 0.40 17.83
CA MET A 487 -7.67 0.08 18.97
C MET A 487 -6.50 1.05 19.04
N GLU A 488 -5.83 1.27 17.91
CA GLU A 488 -4.68 2.17 17.83
C GLU A 488 -5.10 3.63 18.02
N ALA A 489 -6.10 4.14 17.30
CA ALA A 489 -6.55 5.52 17.39
C ALA A 489 -7.02 5.89 18.81
N SER A 490 -7.78 4.99 19.46
CA SER A 490 -8.27 5.17 20.83
C SER A 490 -7.11 5.27 21.82
N TYR A 491 -6.13 4.37 21.73
CA TYR A 491 -4.97 4.40 22.61
C TYR A 491 -4.05 5.59 22.34
N GLU A 492 -3.80 5.90 21.05
CA GLU A 492 -2.98 7.05 20.65
C GLU A 492 -3.57 8.38 21.15
N LYS A 493 -4.90 8.50 21.17
CA LYS A 493 -5.61 9.69 21.64
C LYS A 493 -5.69 9.78 23.16
N ASN A 494 -6.07 8.69 23.81
CA ASN A 494 -6.49 8.70 25.23
C ASN A 494 -5.42 8.15 26.18
N GLY A 495 -4.40 7.45 25.69
CA GLY A 495 -3.38 6.78 26.50
C GLY A 495 -3.92 5.58 27.32
N THR A 496 -5.15 5.16 27.05
CA THR A 496 -5.81 4.04 27.73
C THR A 496 -6.73 3.29 26.79
N LEU A 497 -6.94 2.00 27.06
CA LEU A 497 -7.90 1.17 26.32
C LEU A 497 -9.30 1.37 26.88
N ASP A 498 -10.25 1.68 26.02
CA ASP A 498 -11.68 1.66 26.38
C ASP A 498 -12.30 0.26 26.21
N GLY A 499 -13.60 0.15 26.52
CA GLY A 499 -14.32 -1.11 26.44
C GLY A 499 -14.39 -1.67 25.01
N ALA A 500 -14.53 -0.81 24.00
CA ALA A 500 -14.60 -1.23 22.60
C ALA A 500 -13.25 -1.75 22.10
N ALA A 501 -12.15 -1.01 22.37
CA ALA A 501 -10.81 -1.45 22.04
C ALA A 501 -10.46 -2.80 22.70
N THR A 502 -10.85 -2.98 23.95
CA THR A 502 -10.68 -4.24 24.69
C THR A 502 -11.46 -5.40 24.05
N GLU A 503 -12.71 -5.17 23.65
CA GLU A 503 -13.55 -6.17 22.98
C GLU A 503 -12.96 -6.56 21.62
N TYR A 504 -12.56 -5.58 20.81
CA TYR A 504 -11.99 -5.83 19.47
C TYR A 504 -10.69 -6.63 19.55
N TRP A 505 -9.84 -6.32 20.51
CA TRP A 505 -8.59 -7.06 20.71
C TRP A 505 -8.85 -8.53 21.05
N LYS A 506 -9.79 -8.81 21.96
CA LYS A 506 -10.18 -10.19 22.29
C LYS A 506 -10.75 -10.94 21.10
N ILE A 507 -11.57 -10.29 20.27
CA ILE A 507 -12.13 -10.90 19.05
C ILE A 507 -11.01 -11.33 18.09
N ILE A 508 -10.02 -10.47 17.83
CA ILE A 508 -8.90 -10.78 16.94
C ILE A 508 -8.08 -11.94 17.51
N ARG A 509 -7.76 -11.93 18.81
CA ARG A 509 -7.00 -12.99 19.46
C ARG A 509 -7.73 -14.33 19.45
N ARG A 510 -9.01 -14.34 19.76
CA ARG A 510 -9.83 -15.55 19.69
C ARG A 510 -9.77 -16.17 18.29
N ARG A 511 -9.94 -15.36 17.25
CA ARG A 511 -9.82 -15.81 15.87
C ARG A 511 -8.42 -16.36 15.55
N SER A 512 -7.39 -15.79 16.14
CA SER A 512 -5.99 -16.19 15.92
C SER A 512 -5.55 -17.36 16.80
N HIS A 513 -6.44 -17.95 17.60
CA HIS A 513 -6.11 -18.99 18.59
C HIS A 513 -4.97 -18.59 19.51
N VAL A 514 -4.99 -17.33 19.97
CA VAL A 514 -4.09 -16.79 21.00
C VAL A 514 -4.93 -16.45 22.21
N ASP A 515 -4.39 -16.70 23.41
CA ASP A 515 -5.05 -16.37 24.68
C ASP A 515 -5.60 -14.93 24.65
N GLU A 516 -6.88 -14.77 24.97
CA GLU A 516 -7.57 -13.47 24.95
C GLU A 516 -7.08 -12.52 26.06
N ASP A 517 -6.34 -13.02 27.06
CA ASP A 517 -5.74 -12.17 28.10
C ASP A 517 -4.52 -11.41 27.58
N PHE A 518 -4.79 -10.34 26.83
CA PHE A 518 -3.73 -9.45 26.35
C PHE A 518 -3.03 -8.67 27.47
N GLN A 519 -3.62 -8.56 28.67
CA GLN A 519 -2.98 -7.94 29.82
C GLN A 519 -1.79 -8.78 30.31
N LYS A 520 -1.93 -10.11 30.30
CA LYS A 520 -0.82 -11.05 30.52
C LYS A 520 0.32 -10.78 29.54
N THR A 521 -0.01 -10.62 28.25
CA THR A 521 1.00 -10.32 27.21
C THR A 521 1.72 -9.01 27.50
N ILE A 522 0.97 -7.93 27.77
CA ILE A 522 1.54 -6.60 28.08
C ILE A 522 2.49 -6.69 29.27
N ALA A 523 2.07 -7.38 30.35
CA ALA A 523 2.87 -7.53 31.57
C ALA A 523 4.18 -8.31 31.35
N LEU A 524 4.20 -9.25 30.40
CA LEU A 524 5.37 -10.06 30.06
C LEU A 524 6.22 -9.48 28.92
N THR A 525 5.78 -8.39 28.29
CA THR A 525 6.51 -7.76 27.19
C THR A 525 7.73 -7.01 27.71
N ASP A 526 8.92 -7.47 27.35
CA ASP A 526 10.19 -6.79 27.58
C ASP A 526 10.53 -5.94 26.34
N MET A 527 10.31 -4.63 26.46
CA MET A 527 10.52 -3.70 25.33
C MET A 527 11.98 -3.68 24.85
N SER A 528 12.97 -4.04 25.67
CA SER A 528 14.35 -4.11 25.25
C SER A 528 14.61 -5.30 24.31
N LYS A 529 13.94 -6.43 24.52
CA LYS A 529 14.01 -7.60 23.65
C LYS A 529 13.23 -7.41 22.36
N GLU A 530 12.02 -6.81 22.46
CA GLU A 530 11.22 -6.50 21.28
C GLU A 530 11.93 -5.51 20.35
N ALA A 531 12.63 -4.54 20.92
CA ALA A 531 13.37 -3.51 20.22
C ALA A 531 14.56 -4.02 19.39
N GLU A 532 15.10 -5.21 19.71
CA GLU A 532 16.24 -5.79 18.97
C GLU A 532 15.87 -6.07 17.50
N ASN A 533 14.59 -6.39 17.23
CA ASN A 533 14.18 -6.92 15.94
C ASN A 533 12.92 -6.26 15.35
N ASP A 534 12.12 -5.53 16.13
CA ASP A 534 10.87 -4.92 15.67
C ASP A 534 10.99 -3.39 15.59
N TRP A 535 10.99 -2.87 14.37
CA TRP A 535 11.03 -1.42 14.18
C TRP A 535 9.81 -0.73 14.78
N GLY A 536 8.65 -1.40 14.83
CA GLY A 536 7.42 -0.89 15.43
C GLY A 536 7.49 -0.66 16.95
N ALA A 537 8.57 -1.13 17.62
CA ALA A 537 8.85 -0.83 19.02
C ALA A 537 9.28 0.62 19.27
N TYR A 538 9.60 1.34 18.20
CA TYR A 538 10.12 2.71 18.27
C TYR A 538 9.15 3.74 17.69
N SER A 539 9.27 4.97 18.19
CA SER A 539 8.76 6.19 17.54
C SER A 539 9.73 7.34 17.81
N GLY A 540 10.23 7.97 16.73
CA GLY A 540 11.22 9.05 16.84
C GLY A 540 12.50 8.64 17.58
N GLY A 541 12.96 7.42 17.36
CA GLY A 541 14.16 6.86 17.99
C GLY A 541 14.00 6.48 19.47
N LYS A 542 12.79 6.52 20.03
CA LYS A 542 12.50 6.15 21.42
C LYS A 542 11.59 4.95 21.48
N LEU A 543 11.79 4.08 22.48
CA LEU A 543 10.88 2.99 22.77
C LEU A 543 9.51 3.55 23.19
N ILE A 544 8.46 2.91 22.67
CA ILE A 544 7.08 3.15 23.09
C ILE A 544 6.73 2.26 24.29
N ASP A 545 5.58 2.49 24.92
CA ASP A 545 5.08 1.63 26.00
C ASP A 545 4.63 0.26 25.48
N ALA A 546 4.59 -0.72 26.40
CA ALA A 546 4.26 -2.11 26.07
C ALA A 546 2.83 -2.29 25.55
N THR A 547 1.87 -1.44 25.97
CA THR A 547 0.48 -1.52 25.49
C THR A 547 0.38 -1.11 24.03
N LEU A 548 0.91 0.06 23.66
CA LEU A 548 0.94 0.53 22.28
C LEU A 548 1.72 -0.44 21.39
N TYR A 549 2.84 -0.96 21.89
CA TYR A 549 3.63 -1.94 21.16
C TYR A 549 2.81 -3.19 20.82
N ASN A 550 2.06 -3.74 21.79
CA ASN A 550 1.25 -4.93 21.54
C ASN A 550 0.04 -4.67 20.62
N ILE A 551 -0.51 -3.45 20.59
CA ILE A 551 -1.48 -3.04 19.57
C ILE A 551 -0.83 -3.07 18.17
N ARG A 552 0.38 -2.51 18.03
CA ARG A 552 1.14 -2.53 16.77
C ARG A 552 1.57 -3.95 16.37
N ARG A 553 1.92 -4.81 17.33
CA ARG A 553 2.17 -6.24 17.12
C ARG A 553 0.95 -6.94 16.56
N GLU A 554 -0.22 -6.76 17.17
CA GLU A 554 -1.47 -7.37 16.69
C GLU A 554 -1.77 -6.96 15.25
N ARG A 555 -1.59 -5.67 14.93
CA ARG A 555 -1.71 -5.16 13.56
C ARG A 555 -0.68 -5.77 12.60
N ARG A 556 0.58 -5.88 13.01
CA ARG A 556 1.67 -6.49 12.24
C ARG A 556 1.36 -7.95 11.88
N CYS A 557 0.93 -8.73 12.86
CA CYS A 557 0.60 -10.14 12.68
C CYS A 557 -0.65 -10.34 11.81
N GLU A 558 -1.69 -9.53 12.02
CA GLU A 558 -2.95 -9.62 11.28
C GLU A 558 -2.77 -9.26 9.80
N PHE A 559 -1.95 -8.27 9.49
CA PHE A 559 -1.69 -7.83 8.12
C PHE A 559 -0.43 -8.44 7.52
N MET A 560 -0.09 -9.67 7.91
CA MET A 560 1.00 -10.42 7.30
C MET A 560 0.90 -10.33 5.76
N ALA A 561 1.87 -9.67 5.13
CA ALA A 561 1.98 -9.52 3.68
C ALA A 561 0.79 -8.81 2.98
N ASP A 562 0.02 -7.98 3.68
CA ASP A 562 -1.06 -7.17 3.08
C ASP A 562 -0.57 -5.79 2.57
N GLY A 563 0.75 -5.53 2.57
CA GLY A 563 1.38 -4.33 2.01
C GLY A 563 1.18 -3.06 2.86
N LEU A 564 0.78 -3.18 4.13
CA LEU A 564 0.51 -2.02 4.99
C LEU A 564 1.69 -1.64 5.90
N ARG A 565 2.67 -2.54 6.10
CA ARG A 565 3.74 -2.36 7.08
C ARG A 565 4.58 -1.12 6.85
N TYR A 566 5.00 -0.86 5.60
CA TYR A 566 5.89 0.27 5.30
C TYR A 566 5.27 1.62 5.68
N MET A 567 4.01 1.85 5.34
CA MET A 567 3.31 3.09 5.67
C MET A 567 2.99 3.22 7.16
N ASP A 568 2.75 2.10 7.86
CA ASP A 568 2.66 2.08 9.33
C ASP A 568 3.99 2.52 9.96
N LEU A 569 5.12 1.98 9.54
CA LEU A 569 6.45 2.37 10.01
C LEU A 569 6.76 3.84 9.74
N CYS A 570 6.33 4.37 8.58
CA CYS A 570 6.49 5.79 8.23
C CYS A 570 5.68 6.69 9.18
N ARG A 571 4.37 6.44 9.34
CA ARG A 571 3.50 7.29 10.17
C ARG A 571 3.85 7.22 11.67
N TRP A 572 4.40 6.10 12.12
CA TRP A 572 4.90 5.93 13.49
C TRP A 572 6.29 6.54 13.71
N ARG A 573 6.96 7.04 12.67
CA ARG A 573 8.36 7.46 12.72
C ARG A 573 9.24 6.38 13.35
N ALA A 574 9.10 5.15 12.87
CA ALA A 574 9.62 3.94 13.50
C ALA A 574 10.96 3.48 12.91
N MET A 575 11.69 4.34 12.19
CA MET A 575 12.96 3.97 11.55
C MET A 575 14.16 4.84 12.00
N ASP A 576 13.94 5.82 12.89
CA ASP A 576 15.01 6.73 13.36
C ASP A 576 16.18 5.97 14.04
N GLN A 577 15.92 4.89 14.77
CA GLN A 577 16.97 4.07 15.39
C GLN A 577 17.95 3.46 14.39
N LEU A 578 17.52 3.24 13.14
CA LEU A 578 18.38 2.71 12.07
C LEU A 578 19.45 3.72 11.60
N ILE A 579 19.35 4.98 12.01
CA ILE A 579 20.37 6.01 11.72
C ILE A 579 21.68 5.66 12.42
N GLU A 580 21.58 5.24 13.68
CA GLU A 580 22.75 4.93 14.53
C GLU A 580 22.99 3.44 14.69
N GLN A 581 21.97 2.62 14.57
CA GLN A 581 22.01 1.18 14.77
C GLN A 581 21.51 0.44 13.53
N PRO A 582 22.38 0.10 12.57
CA PRO A 582 21.98 -0.61 11.36
C PRO A 582 21.32 -1.96 11.67
N TYR A 583 20.21 -2.25 11.02
CA TYR A 583 19.49 -3.51 11.16
C TYR A 583 19.98 -4.55 10.15
N ILE A 584 20.33 -5.73 10.63
CA ILE A 584 20.76 -6.88 9.80
C ILE A 584 19.60 -7.86 9.71
N PRO A 585 18.97 -8.01 8.53
CA PRO A 585 17.89 -8.98 8.36
C PRO A 585 18.43 -10.42 8.50
N GLU A 586 17.72 -11.23 9.29
CA GLU A 586 17.99 -12.65 9.47
C GLU A 586 16.85 -13.51 8.91
N GLY A 587 17.20 -14.68 8.43
CA GLY A 587 16.31 -15.76 8.06
C GLY A 587 16.31 -16.88 9.10
N PHE A 588 16.03 -18.10 8.65
CA PHE A 588 15.92 -19.27 9.51
C PHE A 588 17.29 -19.66 10.11
N HIS A 589 17.27 -20.47 11.17
CA HIS A 589 18.43 -21.04 11.81
C HIS A 589 19.04 -22.12 10.88
N LEU A 590 20.11 -21.76 10.20
CA LEU A 590 20.72 -22.63 9.18
C LEU A 590 21.81 -23.54 9.78
N TRP A 591 22.74 -22.94 10.52
CA TRP A 591 23.95 -23.61 10.95
C TRP A 591 23.76 -24.39 12.25
N ASN A 592 24.43 -25.54 12.37
CA ASN A 592 24.37 -26.45 13.52
C ASN A 592 22.92 -26.98 13.78
N THR A 593 22.11 -27.10 12.73
CA THR A 593 20.73 -27.62 12.77
C THR A 593 20.59 -28.84 11.86
N PRO A 594 19.54 -29.66 12.05
CA PRO A 594 19.23 -30.71 11.09
C PRO A 594 18.98 -30.19 9.67
N MET A 595 18.48 -28.98 9.51
CA MET A 595 18.18 -28.35 8.22
C MET A 595 19.43 -28.09 7.38
N GLN A 596 20.59 -27.88 8.00
CA GLN A 596 21.86 -27.73 7.28
C GLN A 596 22.14 -28.93 6.36
N THR A 597 21.76 -30.13 6.76
CA THR A 597 22.01 -31.37 6.00
C THR A 597 21.22 -31.45 4.69
N TRP A 598 20.22 -30.58 4.48
CA TRP A 598 19.47 -30.51 3.22
C TRP A 598 20.30 -30.01 2.05
N TYR A 599 21.44 -29.33 2.34
CA TYR A 599 22.22 -28.62 1.33
C TYR A 599 23.64 -29.22 1.21
N ALA A 600 23.96 -29.75 0.03
CA ALA A 600 25.29 -30.26 -0.29
C ALA A 600 26.22 -29.20 -0.91
N ASP A 601 25.64 -28.03 -1.31
CA ASP A 601 26.31 -27.01 -2.13
C ASP A 601 26.53 -25.67 -1.39
N LEU A 602 26.53 -25.67 -0.05
CA LEU A 602 26.76 -24.44 0.73
C LEU A 602 28.19 -23.93 0.50
N LEU A 603 28.28 -22.71 -0.04
CA LEU A 603 29.54 -21.99 -0.25
C LEU A 603 29.50 -20.67 0.53
N TYR A 604 30.41 -20.52 1.50
CA TYR A 604 30.42 -19.42 2.47
C TYR A 604 31.84 -18.90 2.79
N ASP A 605 32.73 -18.97 1.80
CA ASP A 605 34.14 -18.54 1.91
C ASP A 605 34.33 -17.01 1.80
N GLY A 606 33.25 -16.25 1.62
CA GLY A 606 33.26 -14.79 1.45
C GLY A 606 33.65 -14.31 0.05
N SER A 607 33.86 -15.24 -0.90
CA SER A 607 34.06 -14.92 -2.32
C SER A 607 32.81 -14.43 -3.01
N ASP A 608 32.92 -13.93 -4.24
CA ASP A 608 31.79 -13.54 -5.07
C ASP A 608 30.88 -14.73 -5.45
N ALA A 609 31.38 -15.95 -5.31
CA ALA A 609 30.62 -17.17 -5.53
C ALA A 609 29.86 -17.66 -4.29
N SER A 610 30.07 -17.05 -3.12
CA SER A 610 29.36 -17.42 -1.90
C SER A 610 27.85 -17.32 -2.08
N ASN A 611 27.13 -18.41 -1.73
CA ASN A 611 25.67 -18.48 -1.88
C ASN A 611 24.90 -18.32 -0.56
N VAL A 612 25.59 -18.47 0.59
CA VAL A 612 25.04 -18.23 1.93
C VAL A 612 26.02 -17.46 2.80
N SER A 613 25.55 -16.89 3.92
CA SER A 613 26.39 -16.28 4.95
C SER A 613 27.14 -17.32 5.76
N SER A 614 28.38 -16.99 6.22
CA SER A 614 29.22 -17.87 6.99
C SER A 614 28.68 -18.11 8.41
N PRO A 615 28.87 -19.33 8.99
CA PRO A 615 28.59 -19.61 10.40
C PRO A 615 29.40 -18.73 11.37
N ASN A 616 30.55 -18.23 10.93
CA ASN A 616 31.34 -17.29 11.73
C ASN A 616 30.67 -15.91 11.89
N VAL A 617 29.72 -15.59 11.06
CA VAL A 617 28.95 -14.32 11.10
C VAL A 617 27.70 -14.47 11.94
N SER A 618 26.96 -15.56 11.73
CA SER A 618 25.73 -15.87 12.48
C SER A 618 25.33 -17.32 12.24
N GLU A 619 24.67 -17.96 13.22
CA GLU A 619 24.01 -19.26 13.03
C GLU A 619 22.75 -19.14 12.16
N TYR A 620 22.21 -17.93 12.04
CA TYR A 620 21.05 -17.61 11.20
C TYR A 620 21.49 -17.20 9.79
N LEU A 621 20.70 -17.57 8.79
CA LEU A 621 20.91 -17.12 7.41
C LEU A 621 20.80 -15.59 7.33
N ARG A 622 21.85 -14.92 6.86
CA ARG A 622 21.88 -13.46 6.62
C ARG A 622 22.03 -13.19 5.13
N PRO A 623 20.94 -12.96 4.40
CA PRO A 623 20.95 -12.91 2.93
C PRO A 623 21.88 -11.87 2.32
N TYR A 624 22.15 -10.77 3.04
CA TYR A 624 23.02 -9.68 2.58
C TYR A 624 24.46 -9.72 3.15
N GLN A 625 24.81 -10.81 3.86
CA GLN A 625 26.16 -10.99 4.41
C GLN A 625 26.88 -12.22 3.85
N LYS A 626 26.72 -12.52 2.55
CA LYS A 626 27.42 -13.60 1.86
C LYS A 626 28.88 -13.23 1.54
N ASN A 627 29.08 -11.97 1.10
CA ASN A 627 30.38 -11.34 0.91
C ASN A 627 30.32 -9.84 1.19
N SER A 628 31.49 -9.24 1.49
CA SER A 628 31.57 -7.84 1.93
C SER A 628 31.21 -6.78 0.85
N LYS A 629 31.04 -7.18 -0.41
CA LYS A 629 30.68 -6.29 -1.51
C LYS A 629 29.16 -6.11 -1.64
N GLN A 630 28.36 -6.90 -0.91
CA GLN A 630 26.91 -6.82 -1.03
C GLN A 630 26.39 -5.48 -0.50
N THR A 631 25.40 -4.93 -1.20
CA THR A 631 24.60 -3.81 -0.71
C THR A 631 23.98 -4.19 0.63
N CYS A 632 24.04 -3.30 1.60
CA CYS A 632 23.57 -3.54 2.98
C CYS A 632 24.32 -4.66 3.73
N TYR A 633 25.56 -4.98 3.36
CA TYR A 633 26.38 -5.94 4.12
C TYR A 633 26.49 -5.54 5.61
N ASN A 634 26.62 -4.23 5.89
CA ASN A 634 26.68 -3.69 7.25
C ASN A 634 25.32 -3.38 7.86
N GLY A 635 24.23 -3.88 7.24
CA GLY A 635 22.85 -3.68 7.67
C GLY A 635 22.12 -2.53 6.97
N PHE A 636 20.84 -2.46 7.22
CA PHE A 636 19.97 -1.38 6.76
C PHE A 636 20.20 -0.13 7.60
N THR A 637 20.46 0.99 6.94
CA THR A 637 20.57 2.31 7.55
C THR A 637 19.43 3.21 7.08
N TRP A 638 19.18 4.29 7.82
CA TRP A 638 18.10 5.24 7.49
C TRP A 638 18.62 6.67 7.43
N ARG A 639 17.94 7.52 6.70
CA ARG A 639 18.08 8.96 6.76
C ARG A 639 16.70 9.60 6.99
N MET A 640 16.63 10.68 7.72
CA MET A 640 15.36 11.37 7.99
C MET A 640 14.61 11.74 6.72
N ALA A 641 15.31 12.18 5.68
CA ALA A 641 14.70 12.48 4.38
C ALA A 641 13.90 11.33 3.78
N HIS A 642 14.27 10.08 4.07
CA HIS A 642 13.68 8.88 3.45
C HIS A 642 12.24 8.60 3.88
N TYR A 643 11.70 9.30 4.88
CA TYR A 643 10.28 9.26 5.20
C TYR A 643 9.39 9.83 4.09
N LEU A 644 9.92 10.72 3.24
CA LEU A 644 9.22 11.26 2.08
C LEU A 644 10.11 11.12 0.83
N HIS A 645 9.48 10.97 -0.32
CA HIS A 645 10.19 10.89 -1.59
C HIS A 645 10.74 12.25 -2.03
N PRO A 646 11.89 12.30 -2.71
CA PRO A 646 12.34 13.53 -3.37
C PRO A 646 11.43 13.88 -4.54
N ILE A 647 11.23 15.17 -4.76
CA ILE A 647 10.66 15.68 -6.00
C ILE A 647 11.79 15.85 -7.01
N MET A 648 11.60 15.39 -8.23
CA MET A 648 12.60 15.43 -9.28
C MET A 648 12.94 16.87 -9.69
N VAL A 649 14.21 17.11 -10.01
CA VAL A 649 14.69 18.44 -10.41
C VAL A 649 13.92 19.01 -11.60
N LYS A 650 13.54 18.17 -12.56
CA LYS A 650 12.76 18.60 -13.73
C LYS A 650 11.44 19.28 -13.36
N GLN A 651 10.77 18.85 -12.28
CA GLN A 651 9.51 19.47 -11.85
C GLN A 651 9.71 20.93 -11.41
N PHE A 652 10.83 21.24 -10.77
CA PHE A 652 11.18 22.60 -10.44
C PHE A 652 11.46 23.46 -11.68
N LEU A 653 12.15 22.89 -12.66
CA LEU A 653 12.48 23.61 -13.89
C LEU A 653 11.26 23.93 -14.74
N ILE A 654 10.34 22.98 -14.94
CA ILE A 654 9.14 23.19 -15.77
C ILE A 654 8.14 24.14 -15.13
N THR A 655 8.11 24.22 -13.78
CA THR A 655 7.22 25.13 -13.05
C THR A 655 7.84 26.50 -12.79
N ALA A 656 9.15 26.64 -12.97
CA ALA A 656 9.81 27.94 -12.87
C ALA A 656 9.42 28.87 -14.04
N PRO A 657 9.18 30.18 -13.84
CA PRO A 657 8.79 31.11 -14.90
C PRO A 657 9.79 31.16 -16.08
N ASP A 658 11.08 31.02 -15.78
CA ASP A 658 12.18 31.10 -16.75
C ASP A 658 12.61 29.72 -17.31
N ASN A 659 12.02 28.60 -16.83
CA ASN A 659 12.41 27.21 -17.14
C ASN A 659 13.88 26.86 -16.83
N LYS A 660 14.56 27.63 -15.99
CA LYS A 660 16.01 27.50 -15.75
C LYS A 660 16.39 27.56 -14.29
N THR A 661 15.73 28.39 -13.51
CA THR A 661 16.11 28.71 -12.13
C THR A 661 15.20 27.97 -11.17
N VAL A 662 15.69 26.88 -10.58
CA VAL A 662 14.90 26.00 -9.70
C VAL A 662 14.34 26.76 -8.47
N GLU A 663 15.03 27.79 -7.99
CA GLU A 663 14.61 28.62 -6.85
C GLU A 663 13.35 29.44 -7.15
N ASN A 664 13.12 29.78 -8.43
CA ASN A 664 11.94 30.52 -8.87
C ASN A 664 10.68 29.65 -9.01
N SER A 665 10.82 28.35 -8.85
CA SER A 665 9.67 27.44 -8.87
C SER A 665 8.72 27.72 -7.71
N PRO A 666 7.39 27.63 -7.90
CA PRO A 666 6.45 27.64 -6.78
C PRO A 666 6.55 26.39 -5.89
N ILE A 667 7.10 25.29 -6.39
CA ILE A 667 7.31 24.05 -5.64
C ILE A 667 8.51 24.22 -4.68
N TYR A 668 8.50 23.51 -3.57
CA TYR A 668 9.64 23.30 -2.67
C TYR A 668 9.92 21.83 -2.47
N GLN A 669 11.17 21.49 -2.19
CA GLN A 669 11.61 20.11 -1.97
C GLN A 669 11.15 19.57 -0.62
N ASN A 670 11.05 18.27 -0.48
CA ASN A 670 10.81 17.60 0.79
C ASN A 670 12.03 17.77 1.73
N PRO A 671 11.82 17.73 3.06
CA PRO A 671 12.88 17.98 4.03
C PRO A 671 14.14 17.15 3.77
N TYR A 672 15.29 17.79 3.84
CA TYR A 672 16.63 17.20 3.73
C TYR A 672 16.96 16.55 2.38
N TRP A 673 16.14 16.74 1.35
CA TRP A 673 16.47 16.39 -0.03
C TRP A 673 17.03 17.60 -0.77
N PRO A 674 18.16 17.48 -1.48
CA PRO A 674 18.67 18.56 -2.32
C PRO A 674 17.83 18.75 -3.60
N ILE A 675 17.98 19.92 -4.24
CA ILE A 675 17.40 20.19 -5.59
C ILE A 675 18.53 20.05 -6.62
N VAL A 676 19.29 18.96 -6.52
CA VAL A 676 20.41 18.66 -7.43
C VAL A 676 20.28 17.21 -7.86
N PRO A 677 20.32 16.93 -9.20
CA PRO A 677 20.19 15.57 -9.68
C PRO A 677 21.35 14.69 -9.20
N ASP A 678 21.09 13.40 -9.05
CA ASP A 678 22.06 12.36 -8.63
C ASP A 678 22.68 12.55 -7.26
N MET A 679 22.19 13.50 -6.48
CA MET A 679 22.64 13.70 -5.10
C MET A 679 21.76 12.92 -4.10
N PRO A 680 22.37 12.27 -3.09
CA PRO A 680 21.64 11.61 -2.01
C PRO A 680 21.04 12.63 -1.04
N ALA A 681 20.19 12.15 -0.14
CA ALA A 681 19.67 12.94 0.95
C ALA A 681 20.80 13.53 1.82
N GLU A 682 20.59 14.72 2.39
CA GLU A 682 21.56 15.43 3.24
C GLU A 682 21.56 14.90 4.69
N LYS A 683 20.37 14.46 5.21
CA LYS A 683 20.20 14.02 6.60
C LYS A 683 19.31 12.79 6.71
#